data_e24bfd74bf694578674ea82b41fa8481
#
_entry.id   e24bfd74bf694578674ea82b41fa8481
#
_cell.length_a   1.000
_cell.length_b   1.000
_cell.length_c   1.000
_cell.angle_alpha   90.00
_cell.angle_beta   90.00
_cell.angle_gamma   90.00
#
_symmetry.space_group_name_H-M   'P 1'
#
loop_
_entity.id
_entity.type
_entity.pdbx_description
1 polymer ?
#
loop_
_entity_poly.entity_id
_entity_poly.type
_entity_poly.pdbx_seq_one_letter_code
_entity_poly.pdbx_strand_id
1 'polypeptide(L)'
;MYDMVEGAPTDDVQDALQTVAKLHAAAWNDESLLPIKDGGTNFYINAASRIGPCFSQFVGAEAFDLFAKFIEADASADPRLLPIGTVAYETMGTWMAKGCTENRTLASLDLRAENLLWRRTNRGAEPAEYECVPIDHQGWWLGPPTRDITVLCLSTLKQSEVAGQFVPCLRVYYDALIASGVSAAEYTHEQFMSDVKASCWVSFIFAAVVHKMVVSAEEGLAAMTGAEDNHEETKTLHTNMVKMRDAFDIKARLGIEAVGAYDQKEWFESFQARPIRDEDTELTPAWLTTALKERGHLPRGVRVESMEFLNLGEGRGYAGKTLKIFDVKYTGPTDLPDVFVMKIPNYMMESIDWGKTIFSMCDLGFRQENYFYDKLHAKHPIALPKMFWIGEEPNPSPETTMPRASILMEIVPDPGMISQIEGTSESDGREFLTALAKIQAVHWNSEELAAADWLMSSDTIGTFKQGVVAEALPRLRGIPEFMALEYAEEFLALLERATPQIATLNAEASAHGKTLCHGDARTENCLWPNQRTEGIVIIDWQFISFANPMTDLCCKIVILSRFVAVRLANPKSITISDFIGTCFSEEEQKKYGDALIKHYWTELTSSPGGPSAQEYPYDTMLEDYKKCMWVSMWVTAMGIANLQCIKDEAKKNEGTPAEESFNGLVETMVPLLFAFLVRHYNAAKLCDAASVLRSETVD
;
A
#
# COMPACT_ATOMS: atom_id res chain seq x y z
N MET A 1 -31.27 32.98 -20.89
CA MET A 1 -30.28 32.29 -20.03
C MET A 1 -31.07 31.30 -19.24
N TYR A 2 -30.65 30.03 -19.26
CA TYR A 2 -31.22 28.96 -18.44
C TYR A 2 -30.39 28.78 -17.18
N ASP A 3 -30.98 28.30 -16.11
CA ASP A 3 -30.24 27.90 -14.91
C ASP A 3 -30.13 26.38 -14.77
N MET A 4 -29.17 25.92 -14.03
CA MET A 4 -28.86 24.49 -13.87
C MET A 4 -29.99 23.74 -13.15
N VAL A 5 -30.79 24.39 -12.34
CA VAL A 5 -31.87 23.75 -11.56
C VAL A 5 -33.08 23.48 -12.46
N GLU A 6 -33.52 24.50 -13.20
CA GLU A 6 -34.70 24.41 -14.08
C GLU A 6 -34.40 23.66 -15.37
N GLY A 7 -33.20 23.84 -15.93
CA GLY A 7 -32.78 23.29 -17.21
C GLY A 7 -33.39 23.98 -18.41
N ALA A 8 -32.98 23.55 -19.63
CA ALA A 8 -33.44 24.04 -20.91
C ALA A 8 -34.27 22.98 -21.67
N PRO A 9 -35.09 23.39 -22.64
CA PRO A 9 -35.71 22.46 -23.58
C PRO A 9 -34.65 21.65 -24.33
N THR A 10 -34.93 20.37 -24.61
CA THR A 10 -34.00 19.47 -25.30
C THR A 10 -33.54 20.00 -26.64
N ASP A 11 -34.40 20.66 -27.43
CA ASP A 11 -34.05 21.23 -28.72
C ASP A 11 -32.95 22.32 -28.59
N ASP A 12 -33.04 23.18 -27.56
CA ASP A 12 -32.04 24.22 -27.31
C ASP A 12 -30.69 23.59 -26.86
N VAL A 13 -30.73 22.48 -26.10
CA VAL A 13 -29.53 21.73 -25.76
C VAL A 13 -28.88 21.12 -26.99
N GLN A 14 -29.66 20.57 -27.90
CA GLN A 14 -29.16 20.02 -29.17
C GLN A 14 -28.55 21.09 -30.07
N ASP A 15 -29.13 22.28 -30.17
CA ASP A 15 -28.55 23.40 -30.89
C ASP A 15 -27.21 23.86 -30.29
N ALA A 16 -27.14 23.92 -28.96
CA ALA A 16 -25.86 24.20 -28.26
C ALA A 16 -24.79 23.16 -28.59
N LEU A 17 -25.15 21.89 -28.55
CA LEU A 17 -24.25 20.78 -28.87
C LEU A 17 -23.73 20.81 -30.29
N GLN A 18 -24.57 21.15 -31.27
CA GLN A 18 -24.15 21.34 -32.67
C GLN A 18 -23.16 22.50 -32.81
N THR A 19 -23.37 23.58 -32.07
CA THR A 19 -22.45 24.73 -32.05
C THR A 19 -21.12 24.38 -31.45
N VAL A 20 -21.13 23.69 -30.30
CA VAL A 20 -19.92 23.22 -29.62
C VAL A 20 -19.16 22.19 -30.45
N ALA A 21 -19.87 21.30 -31.17
CA ALA A 21 -19.22 20.33 -32.07
C ALA A 21 -18.40 21.02 -33.19
N LYS A 22 -18.91 22.11 -33.75
CA LYS A 22 -18.16 22.91 -34.76
C LYS A 22 -16.89 23.55 -34.15
N LEU A 23 -17.00 24.08 -32.94
CA LEU A 23 -15.86 24.63 -32.21
C LEU A 23 -14.81 23.56 -31.97
N HIS A 24 -15.23 22.42 -31.47
CA HIS A 24 -14.34 21.29 -31.19
C HIS A 24 -13.69 20.74 -32.46
N ALA A 25 -14.42 20.62 -33.55
CA ALA A 25 -13.87 20.17 -34.82
C ALA A 25 -12.81 21.13 -35.36
N ALA A 26 -13.00 22.44 -35.19
CA ALA A 26 -12.05 23.46 -35.65
C ALA A 26 -10.70 23.42 -34.93
N ALA A 27 -10.67 22.90 -33.69
CA ALA A 27 -9.48 22.75 -32.84
C ALA A 27 -9.03 21.28 -32.67
N TRP A 28 -9.57 20.36 -33.49
CA TRP A 28 -9.36 18.93 -33.33
C TRP A 28 -7.91 18.53 -33.61
N ASN A 29 -7.24 17.99 -32.57
CA ASN A 29 -5.85 17.55 -32.60
C ASN A 29 -4.87 18.61 -33.15
N ASP A 30 -5.20 19.89 -33.03
CA ASP A 30 -4.38 21.00 -33.52
C ASP A 30 -3.12 21.15 -32.64
N GLU A 31 -1.98 20.70 -33.16
CA GLU A 31 -0.69 20.78 -32.45
C GLU A 31 -0.20 22.22 -32.26
N SER A 32 -0.71 23.19 -33.04
CA SER A 32 -0.36 24.61 -32.86
C SER A 32 -0.88 25.19 -31.54
N LEU A 33 -1.89 24.55 -30.93
CA LEU A 33 -2.43 24.89 -29.63
C LEU A 33 -1.61 24.28 -28.47
N LEU A 34 -0.62 23.41 -28.74
CA LEU A 34 0.30 22.94 -27.72
C LEU A 34 1.19 24.08 -27.23
N PRO A 35 1.56 24.10 -25.95
CA PRO A 35 2.39 25.15 -25.39
C PRO A 35 3.73 25.27 -26.11
N ILE A 36 4.09 26.50 -26.50
CA ILE A 36 5.41 26.82 -27.05
C ILE A 36 6.46 26.47 -25.98
N LYS A 37 7.48 25.70 -26.35
CA LYS A 37 8.50 25.15 -25.42
C LYS A 37 9.36 26.19 -24.71
N ASP A 38 9.36 27.44 -25.18
CA ASP A 38 10.29 28.48 -24.73
C ASP A 38 9.58 29.62 -23.97
N GLY A 39 9.20 29.36 -22.72
CA GLY A 39 8.99 30.41 -21.72
C GLY A 39 7.84 31.42 -21.92
N GLY A 40 6.96 31.22 -22.88
CA GLY A 40 5.77 32.04 -23.04
C GLY A 40 4.73 31.78 -21.95
N THR A 41 4.10 32.82 -21.44
CA THR A 41 2.94 32.72 -20.54
C THR A 41 1.78 32.09 -21.33
N ASN A 42 1.67 30.77 -21.26
CA ASN A 42 0.62 30.04 -21.96
C ASN A 42 -0.72 30.22 -21.28
N PHE A 43 -1.67 30.76 -22.00
CA PHE A 43 -3.07 30.92 -21.60
C PHE A 43 -3.78 29.57 -21.47
N TYR A 44 -3.26 28.52 -22.11
CA TYR A 44 -3.86 27.21 -22.13
C TYR A 44 -3.18 26.28 -21.13
N ILE A 45 -3.97 25.64 -20.29
CA ILE A 45 -3.47 24.59 -19.39
C ILE A 45 -3.11 23.38 -20.26
N ASN A 46 -1.83 23.07 -20.34
CA ASN A 46 -1.40 21.82 -20.97
C ASN A 46 -1.93 20.64 -20.17
N ALA A 47 -2.91 19.98 -20.72
CA ALA A 47 -3.71 18.99 -20.03
C ALA A 47 -2.94 17.76 -19.60
N ALA A 48 -2.00 17.30 -20.42
CA ALA A 48 -1.24 16.08 -20.13
C ALA A 48 -0.42 16.15 -18.82
N SER A 49 -0.02 17.35 -18.39
CA SER A 49 0.84 17.51 -17.20
C SER A 49 0.17 18.23 -16.02
N ARG A 50 -0.95 18.90 -16.24
CA ARG A 50 -1.49 19.82 -15.22
C ARG A 50 -2.96 19.60 -14.83
N ILE A 51 -3.83 19.18 -15.75
CA ILE A 51 -5.28 19.19 -15.47
C ILE A 51 -5.70 18.13 -14.48
N GLY A 52 -5.24 16.90 -14.59
CA GLY A 52 -5.60 15.85 -13.67
C GLY A 52 -5.20 16.20 -12.22
N PRO A 53 -3.91 16.54 -11.96
CA PRO A 53 -3.49 17.04 -10.66
C PRO A 53 -4.19 18.33 -10.23
N CYS A 54 -4.49 19.26 -11.17
CA CYS A 54 -5.26 20.45 -10.89
C CYS A 54 -6.65 20.13 -10.37
N PHE A 55 -7.35 19.23 -11.05
CA PHE A 55 -8.73 18.94 -10.74
C PHE A 55 -8.85 18.13 -9.45
N SER A 56 -7.96 17.15 -9.23
CA SER A 56 -7.93 16.41 -7.97
C SER A 56 -7.60 17.28 -6.76
N GLN A 57 -6.73 18.29 -6.91
CA GLN A 57 -6.48 19.28 -5.84
C GLN A 57 -7.63 20.26 -5.68
N PHE A 58 -8.30 20.64 -6.76
CA PHE A 58 -9.46 21.52 -6.71
C PHE A 58 -10.63 20.86 -5.97
N VAL A 59 -10.89 19.58 -6.27
CA VAL A 59 -11.86 18.78 -5.50
C VAL A 59 -11.37 18.62 -4.06
N GLY A 60 -10.14 18.14 -3.87
CA GLY A 60 -9.53 17.86 -2.56
C GLY A 60 -10.14 16.66 -1.85
N ALA A 61 -9.33 15.92 -1.12
CA ALA A 61 -9.78 14.72 -0.39
C ALA A 61 -10.92 15.03 0.60
N GLU A 62 -10.81 16.13 1.34
CA GLU A 62 -11.84 16.56 2.30
C GLU A 62 -13.21 16.78 1.63
N ALA A 63 -13.25 17.40 0.43
CA ALA A 63 -14.51 17.59 -0.29
C ALA A 63 -15.11 16.28 -0.76
N PHE A 64 -14.27 15.36 -1.24
CA PHE A 64 -14.73 14.04 -1.66
C PHE A 64 -15.21 13.20 -0.48
N ASP A 65 -14.52 13.21 0.66
CA ASP A 65 -14.92 12.51 1.88
C ASP A 65 -16.26 13.02 2.44
N LEU A 66 -16.47 14.34 2.42
CA LEU A 66 -17.76 14.94 2.81
C LEU A 66 -18.89 14.50 1.87
N PHE A 67 -18.62 14.48 0.56
CA PHE A 67 -19.58 14.05 -0.44
C PHE A 67 -19.85 12.54 -0.35
N ALA A 68 -18.84 11.71 -0.11
CA ALA A 68 -19.01 10.28 0.09
C ALA A 68 -19.97 9.98 1.25
N LYS A 69 -19.82 10.66 2.39
CA LYS A 69 -20.75 10.56 3.53
C LYS A 69 -22.17 11.00 3.18
N PHE A 70 -22.30 12.03 2.34
CA PHE A 70 -23.61 12.48 1.84
C PHE A 70 -24.30 11.40 0.99
N ILE A 71 -23.52 10.75 0.09
CA ILE A 71 -24.03 9.64 -0.73
C ILE A 71 -24.36 8.40 0.10
N GLU A 72 -23.53 8.06 1.10
CA GLU A 72 -23.78 6.94 2.03
C GLU A 72 -25.08 7.11 2.83
N ALA A 73 -25.42 8.34 3.16
CA ALA A 73 -26.65 8.66 3.88
C ALA A 73 -27.91 8.59 2.99
N ASP A 74 -27.76 8.58 1.67
CA ASP A 74 -28.86 8.51 0.71
C ASP A 74 -29.23 7.04 0.41
N ALA A 75 -30.28 6.54 1.07
CA ALA A 75 -30.77 5.17 0.87
C ALA A 75 -31.25 4.87 -0.58
N SER A 76 -31.43 5.90 -1.43
CA SER A 76 -31.80 5.75 -2.84
C SER A 76 -30.61 5.66 -3.78
N ALA A 77 -29.38 5.92 -3.29
CA ALA A 77 -28.17 5.86 -4.10
C ALA A 77 -27.86 4.41 -4.51
N ASP A 78 -27.46 4.24 -5.77
CA ASP A 78 -26.95 2.93 -6.23
C ASP A 78 -25.68 2.55 -5.45
N PRO A 79 -25.62 1.36 -4.84
CA PRO A 79 -24.46 0.96 -4.02
C PRO A 79 -23.14 0.87 -4.79
N ARG A 80 -23.17 0.87 -6.13
CA ARG A 80 -21.98 0.87 -6.99
C ARG A 80 -21.33 2.26 -7.14
N LEU A 81 -22.07 3.33 -6.84
CA LEU A 81 -21.57 4.71 -7.05
C LEU A 81 -20.31 5.00 -6.27
N LEU A 82 -20.30 4.78 -4.96
CA LEU A 82 -19.13 5.10 -4.13
C LEU A 82 -17.90 4.24 -4.43
N PRO A 83 -18.00 2.90 -4.53
CA PRO A 83 -16.84 2.08 -4.86
C PRO A 83 -16.17 2.48 -6.18
N ILE A 84 -16.96 2.84 -7.20
CA ILE A 84 -16.42 3.27 -8.50
C ILE A 84 -15.96 4.73 -8.44
N GLY A 85 -16.76 5.61 -7.85
CA GLY A 85 -16.45 7.03 -7.70
C GLY A 85 -15.17 7.27 -6.90
N THR A 86 -14.92 6.47 -5.85
CA THR A 86 -13.68 6.53 -5.07
C THR A 86 -12.47 6.21 -5.93
N VAL A 87 -12.48 5.09 -6.64
CA VAL A 87 -11.36 4.73 -7.54
C VAL A 87 -11.20 5.76 -8.65
N ALA A 88 -12.29 6.23 -9.25
CA ALA A 88 -12.25 7.29 -10.26
C ALA A 88 -11.63 8.58 -9.72
N TYR A 89 -11.95 8.97 -8.48
CA TYR A 89 -11.36 10.13 -7.82
C TYR A 89 -9.88 9.93 -7.51
N GLU A 90 -9.51 8.83 -6.89
CA GLU A 90 -8.11 8.53 -6.50
C GLU A 90 -7.18 8.47 -7.71
N THR A 91 -7.63 7.94 -8.83
CA THR A 91 -6.84 7.80 -10.06
C THR A 91 -7.04 8.95 -11.05
N MET A 92 -7.86 9.94 -10.70
CA MET A 92 -8.28 11.03 -11.60
C MET A 92 -7.10 11.80 -12.21
N GLY A 93 -6.05 12.05 -11.42
CA GLY A 93 -4.84 12.70 -11.91
C GLY A 93 -4.20 12.00 -13.12
N THR A 94 -4.27 10.69 -13.15
CA THR A 94 -3.64 9.85 -14.17
C THR A 94 -4.53 9.63 -15.39
N TRP A 95 -5.79 9.17 -15.21
CA TRP A 95 -6.65 8.90 -16.35
C TRP A 95 -7.14 10.18 -17.05
N MET A 96 -7.27 11.29 -16.32
CA MET A 96 -7.52 12.58 -16.96
C MET A 96 -6.34 13.02 -17.84
N ALA A 97 -5.10 12.80 -17.41
CA ALA A 97 -3.93 13.12 -18.22
C ALA A 97 -3.85 12.27 -19.49
N LYS A 98 -4.17 10.97 -19.41
CA LYS A 98 -4.21 10.08 -20.58
C LYS A 98 -5.22 10.55 -21.62
N GLY A 99 -6.44 10.89 -21.21
CA GLY A 99 -7.47 11.42 -22.09
C GLY A 99 -7.11 12.74 -22.80
N CYS A 100 -6.01 13.38 -22.38
CA CYS A 100 -5.53 14.62 -23.01
C CYS A 100 -4.43 14.41 -24.06
N THR A 101 -4.01 13.18 -24.29
CA THR A 101 -2.99 12.84 -25.31
C THR A 101 -3.60 12.39 -26.62
N GLU A 102 -4.85 11.93 -26.59
CA GLU A 102 -5.57 11.38 -27.72
C GLU A 102 -6.92 12.12 -27.89
N ASN A 103 -7.41 12.28 -29.12
CA ASN A 103 -8.75 12.83 -29.40
C ASN A 103 -9.05 14.13 -28.66
N ARG A 104 -8.13 15.06 -28.68
CA ARG A 104 -8.17 16.32 -27.94
C ARG A 104 -8.66 17.49 -28.80
N THR A 105 -9.32 18.41 -28.16
CA THR A 105 -9.75 19.66 -28.73
C THR A 105 -9.63 20.80 -27.71
N LEU A 106 -9.92 22.02 -28.15
CA LEU A 106 -10.07 23.16 -27.26
C LEU A 106 -11.38 23.03 -26.50
N ALA A 107 -11.30 22.60 -25.23
CA ALA A 107 -12.43 22.35 -24.34
C ALA A 107 -12.52 23.40 -23.23
N SER A 108 -13.70 23.60 -22.67
CA SER A 108 -13.95 24.46 -21.50
C SER A 108 -14.32 23.59 -20.30
N LEU A 109 -13.75 23.82 -19.14
CA LEU A 109 -14.12 23.10 -17.92
C LEU A 109 -15.47 23.56 -17.33
N ASP A 110 -16.03 24.64 -17.83
CA ASP A 110 -17.22 25.28 -17.28
C ASP A 110 -18.30 25.53 -18.35
N LEU A 111 -18.48 24.57 -19.26
CA LEU A 111 -19.51 24.65 -20.29
C LEU A 111 -20.87 24.21 -19.73
N ARG A 112 -21.58 25.13 -19.10
CA ARG A 112 -22.87 24.90 -18.43
C ARG A 112 -23.95 25.87 -18.92
N ALA A 113 -25.18 25.63 -18.52
CA ALA A 113 -26.37 26.38 -18.95
C ALA A 113 -26.20 27.91 -18.85
N GLU A 114 -25.62 28.38 -17.75
CA GLU A 114 -25.42 29.80 -17.48
C GLU A 114 -24.40 30.47 -18.40
N ASN A 115 -23.50 29.67 -18.99
CA ASN A 115 -22.46 30.14 -19.90
C ASN A 115 -22.86 30.04 -21.38
N LEU A 116 -24.15 29.87 -21.67
CA LEU A 116 -24.72 29.82 -23.01
C LEU A 116 -25.68 30.99 -23.22
N LEU A 117 -25.45 31.75 -24.27
CA LEU A 117 -26.34 32.81 -24.69
C LEU A 117 -26.93 32.49 -26.08
N TRP A 118 -28.20 32.81 -26.28
CA TRP A 118 -28.85 32.70 -27.60
C TRP A 118 -28.98 34.11 -28.19
N ARG A 119 -28.21 34.36 -29.24
CA ARG A 119 -28.21 35.61 -29.97
C ARG A 119 -29.23 35.52 -31.14
N ARG A 120 -30.21 36.44 -31.19
CA ARG A 120 -31.13 36.51 -32.28
C ARG A 120 -30.41 36.98 -33.57
N THR A 121 -30.44 36.16 -34.64
CA THR A 121 -29.73 36.39 -35.90
C THR A 121 -30.55 37.19 -36.89
N ASN A 122 -31.88 37.06 -36.89
CA ASN A 122 -32.79 37.72 -37.81
C ASN A 122 -33.59 38.86 -37.17
N ARG A 123 -32.94 39.97 -36.83
CA ARG A 123 -33.61 41.11 -36.18
C ARG A 123 -34.85 41.56 -36.92
N GLY A 124 -36.01 41.46 -36.26
CA GLY A 124 -37.29 41.94 -36.76
C GLY A 124 -38.07 40.97 -37.69
N ALA A 125 -37.51 39.81 -38.04
CA ALA A 125 -38.21 38.76 -38.77
C ALA A 125 -38.94 37.77 -37.82
N GLU A 126 -40.04 37.19 -38.28
CA GLU A 126 -40.72 36.10 -37.60
C GLU A 126 -40.85 34.90 -38.57
N PRO A 127 -40.58 33.67 -38.13
CA PRO A 127 -40.20 33.30 -36.75
C PRO A 127 -38.81 33.84 -36.37
N ALA A 128 -38.58 34.05 -35.08
CA ALA A 128 -37.28 34.44 -34.55
C ALA A 128 -36.26 33.32 -34.68
N GLU A 129 -35.09 33.62 -35.24
CA GLU A 129 -33.98 32.68 -35.34
C GLU A 129 -32.90 33.06 -34.32
N TYR A 130 -32.35 32.05 -33.66
CA TYR A 130 -31.32 32.23 -32.63
C TYR A 130 -30.10 31.40 -32.94
N GLU A 131 -28.93 31.91 -32.53
CA GLU A 131 -27.66 31.23 -32.56
C GLU A 131 -27.14 31.08 -31.12
N CYS A 132 -26.72 29.88 -30.74
CA CYS A 132 -26.07 29.66 -29.45
C CYS A 132 -24.65 30.25 -29.48
N VAL A 133 -24.30 30.99 -28.43
CA VAL A 133 -23.00 31.61 -28.24
C VAL A 133 -22.46 31.22 -26.87
N PRO A 134 -21.47 30.31 -26.77
CA PRO A 134 -20.77 30.05 -25.55
C PRO A 134 -20.03 31.32 -25.07
N ILE A 135 -20.06 31.57 -23.77
CA ILE A 135 -19.35 32.66 -23.09
C ILE A 135 -18.56 32.14 -21.93
N ASP A 136 -17.80 32.99 -21.23
CA ASP A 136 -16.99 32.66 -20.07
C ASP A 136 -15.89 31.62 -20.32
N HIS A 137 -14.95 32.02 -21.18
CA HIS A 137 -13.87 31.14 -21.67
C HIS A 137 -12.64 31.08 -20.75
N GLN A 138 -12.77 31.39 -19.46
CA GLN A 138 -11.63 31.42 -18.51
C GLN A 138 -11.04 30.04 -18.18
N GLY A 139 -11.77 28.96 -18.41
CA GLY A 139 -11.38 27.57 -18.11
C GLY A 139 -10.91 26.75 -19.31
N TRP A 140 -10.46 27.37 -20.42
CA TRP A 140 -10.06 26.67 -21.62
C TRP A 140 -8.82 25.78 -21.44
N TRP A 141 -8.84 24.60 -22.03
CA TRP A 141 -7.78 23.62 -22.00
C TRP A 141 -7.79 22.71 -23.23
N LEU A 142 -6.73 21.94 -23.44
CA LEU A 142 -6.70 20.91 -24.47
C LEU A 142 -7.06 19.56 -23.85
N GLY A 143 -8.19 19.00 -24.25
CA GLY A 143 -8.66 17.75 -23.67
C GLY A 143 -9.76 17.07 -24.49
N PRO A 144 -10.28 15.95 -24.01
CA PRO A 144 -11.34 15.22 -24.66
C PRO A 144 -12.63 16.05 -24.67
N PRO A 145 -13.33 16.12 -25.83
CA PRO A 145 -14.56 16.88 -25.98
C PRO A 145 -15.69 16.39 -25.07
N THR A 146 -15.64 15.11 -24.71
CA THR A 146 -16.70 14.44 -23.95
C THR A 146 -16.94 15.04 -22.57
N ARG A 147 -15.94 15.71 -21.99
CA ARG A 147 -16.12 16.40 -20.70
C ARG A 147 -17.04 17.60 -20.82
N ASP A 148 -16.79 18.43 -21.83
CA ASP A 148 -17.62 19.60 -22.06
C ASP A 148 -19.06 19.23 -22.30
N ILE A 149 -19.27 18.28 -23.22
CA ILE A 149 -20.63 17.89 -23.60
C ILE A 149 -21.35 17.13 -22.50
N THR A 150 -20.63 16.39 -21.67
CA THR A 150 -21.21 15.72 -20.49
C THR A 150 -21.67 16.76 -19.47
N VAL A 151 -20.81 17.72 -19.13
CA VAL A 151 -21.17 18.82 -18.23
C VAL A 151 -22.31 19.66 -18.82
N LEU A 152 -22.23 20.01 -20.12
CA LEU A 152 -23.28 20.75 -20.81
C LEU A 152 -24.63 20.05 -20.71
N CYS A 153 -24.70 18.78 -21.10
CA CYS A 153 -25.94 18.01 -21.06
C CYS A 153 -26.48 17.89 -19.63
N LEU A 154 -25.64 17.49 -18.67
CA LEU A 154 -26.07 17.23 -17.30
C LEU A 154 -26.41 18.52 -16.54
N SER A 155 -25.79 19.65 -16.85
CA SER A 155 -26.16 20.93 -16.27
C SER A 155 -27.40 21.55 -16.92
N THR A 156 -27.64 21.28 -18.21
CA THR A 156 -28.62 22.03 -19.02
C THR A 156 -29.94 21.28 -19.24
N LEU A 157 -29.93 19.94 -19.41
CA LEU A 157 -31.16 19.17 -19.53
C LEU A 157 -32.02 19.28 -18.25
N LYS A 158 -33.35 19.31 -18.42
CA LYS A 158 -34.25 19.16 -17.28
C LYS A 158 -34.03 17.79 -16.63
N GLN A 159 -34.09 17.73 -15.31
CA GLN A 159 -33.84 16.49 -14.57
C GLN A 159 -34.72 15.33 -15.06
N SER A 160 -36.01 15.60 -15.37
CA SER A 160 -36.95 14.60 -15.89
C SER A 160 -36.62 14.09 -17.30
N GLU A 161 -35.80 14.82 -18.04
CA GLU A 161 -35.41 14.51 -19.42
C GLU A 161 -34.06 13.78 -19.51
N VAL A 162 -33.19 13.85 -18.47
CA VAL A 162 -31.84 13.28 -18.52
C VAL A 162 -31.88 11.80 -18.90
N ALA A 163 -32.67 10.99 -18.25
CA ALA A 163 -32.71 9.54 -18.51
C ALA A 163 -33.11 9.19 -19.96
N GLY A 164 -33.95 9.99 -20.59
CA GLY A 164 -34.45 9.74 -21.96
C GLY A 164 -33.73 10.51 -23.06
N GLN A 165 -33.13 11.66 -22.75
CA GLN A 165 -32.59 12.58 -23.77
C GLN A 165 -31.06 12.68 -23.73
N PHE A 166 -30.40 12.24 -22.67
CA PHE A 166 -28.93 12.37 -22.57
C PHE A 166 -28.22 11.64 -23.72
N VAL A 167 -28.49 10.36 -23.93
CA VAL A 167 -27.87 9.59 -25.03
C VAL A 167 -28.25 10.11 -26.42
N PRO A 168 -29.52 10.46 -26.71
CA PRO A 168 -29.88 11.17 -27.95
C PRO A 168 -29.11 12.48 -28.18
N CYS A 169 -28.94 13.31 -27.15
CA CYS A 169 -28.14 14.55 -27.24
C CYS A 169 -26.66 14.27 -27.56
N LEU A 170 -26.07 13.28 -26.93
CA LEU A 170 -24.69 12.83 -27.23
C LEU A 170 -24.55 12.38 -28.68
N ARG A 171 -25.54 11.72 -29.21
CA ARG A 171 -25.56 11.32 -30.66
C ARG A 171 -25.62 12.52 -31.59
N VAL A 172 -26.47 13.52 -31.29
CA VAL A 172 -26.52 14.79 -32.06
C VAL A 172 -25.16 15.46 -32.06
N TYR A 173 -24.47 15.52 -30.91
CA TYR A 173 -23.12 16.09 -30.86
C TYR A 173 -22.14 15.30 -31.72
N TYR A 174 -22.09 13.97 -31.58
CA TYR A 174 -21.15 13.14 -32.34
C TYR A 174 -21.36 13.30 -33.87
N ASP A 175 -22.60 13.22 -34.33
CA ASP A 175 -22.93 13.38 -35.76
C ASP A 175 -22.52 14.76 -36.26
N ALA A 176 -22.72 15.81 -35.47
CA ALA A 176 -22.30 17.17 -35.81
C ALA A 176 -20.77 17.33 -35.85
N LEU A 177 -20.05 16.65 -34.92
CA LEU A 177 -18.58 16.65 -34.88
C LEU A 177 -18.00 16.00 -36.16
N ILE A 178 -18.52 14.85 -36.55
CA ILE A 178 -18.10 14.15 -37.77
C ILE A 178 -18.46 14.98 -39.02
N ALA A 179 -19.67 15.54 -39.07
CA ALA A 179 -20.08 16.43 -40.16
C ALA A 179 -19.21 17.69 -40.26
N SER A 180 -18.57 18.09 -39.16
CA SER A 180 -17.66 19.26 -39.14
C SER A 180 -16.21 18.92 -39.49
N GLY A 181 -15.89 17.66 -39.88
CA GLY A 181 -14.62 17.28 -40.47
C GLY A 181 -13.76 16.33 -39.61
N VAL A 182 -14.19 15.95 -38.42
CA VAL A 182 -13.50 14.91 -37.64
C VAL A 182 -13.70 13.55 -38.30
N SER A 183 -12.64 12.75 -38.41
CA SER A 183 -12.69 11.43 -39.07
C SER A 183 -13.40 10.40 -38.18
N ALA A 184 -14.51 9.83 -38.67
CA ALA A 184 -15.19 8.74 -37.98
C ALA A 184 -14.36 7.44 -37.86
N ALA A 185 -13.30 7.28 -38.67
CA ALA A 185 -12.38 6.17 -38.61
C ALA A 185 -11.32 6.36 -37.50
N GLU A 186 -10.95 7.61 -37.20
CA GLU A 186 -10.00 7.98 -36.17
C GLU A 186 -10.66 8.12 -34.80
N TYR A 187 -11.91 8.61 -34.76
CA TYR A 187 -12.70 8.73 -33.55
C TYR A 187 -14.05 8.05 -33.72
N THR A 188 -14.11 6.77 -33.46
CA THR A 188 -15.32 5.96 -33.63
C THR A 188 -16.38 6.31 -32.60
N HIS A 189 -17.66 6.04 -32.94
CA HIS A 189 -18.74 6.23 -31.97
C HIS A 189 -18.57 5.37 -30.70
N GLU A 190 -17.95 4.21 -30.82
CA GLU A 190 -17.66 3.32 -29.69
C GLU A 190 -16.61 3.97 -28.74
N GLN A 191 -15.52 4.51 -29.32
CA GLN A 191 -14.52 5.26 -28.56
C GLN A 191 -15.14 6.49 -27.90
N PHE A 192 -15.92 7.27 -28.65
CA PHE A 192 -16.64 8.42 -28.13
C PHE A 192 -17.52 8.04 -26.91
N MET A 193 -18.30 6.97 -26.99
CA MET A 193 -19.14 6.53 -25.87
C MET A 193 -18.33 6.00 -24.69
N SER A 194 -17.17 5.39 -24.93
CA SER A 194 -16.23 5.01 -23.87
C SER A 194 -15.71 6.25 -23.12
N ASP A 195 -15.31 7.30 -23.86
CA ASP A 195 -14.84 8.55 -23.27
C ASP A 195 -15.97 9.29 -22.52
N VAL A 196 -17.21 9.21 -23.00
CA VAL A 196 -18.40 9.73 -22.30
C VAL A 196 -18.61 9.04 -20.97
N LYS A 197 -18.51 7.72 -20.91
CA LYS A 197 -18.65 6.97 -19.65
C LYS A 197 -17.67 7.47 -18.59
N ALA A 198 -16.41 7.63 -18.94
CA ALA A 198 -15.40 8.20 -18.04
C ALA A 198 -15.73 9.65 -17.64
N SER A 199 -16.21 10.47 -18.62
CA SER A 199 -16.55 11.87 -18.38
C SER A 199 -17.75 12.06 -17.45
N CYS A 200 -18.70 11.12 -17.40
CA CYS A 200 -19.78 11.15 -16.43
C CYS A 200 -19.28 11.09 -14.98
N TRP A 201 -18.19 10.35 -14.73
CA TRP A 201 -17.58 10.29 -13.39
C TRP A 201 -16.89 11.60 -13.00
N VAL A 202 -16.38 12.39 -13.97
CA VAL A 202 -15.93 13.77 -13.68
C VAL A 202 -17.07 14.61 -13.12
N SER A 203 -18.25 14.54 -13.73
CA SER A 203 -19.43 15.28 -13.26
C SER A 203 -19.85 14.81 -11.85
N PHE A 204 -19.81 13.53 -11.57
CA PHE A 204 -20.09 13.00 -10.24
C PHE A 204 -19.08 13.47 -9.19
N ILE A 205 -17.78 13.42 -9.52
CA ILE A 205 -16.72 13.92 -8.62
C ILE A 205 -16.82 15.43 -8.43
N PHE A 206 -17.22 16.18 -9.47
CA PHE A 206 -17.42 17.63 -9.36
C PHE A 206 -18.55 18.00 -8.40
N ALA A 207 -19.56 17.15 -8.24
CA ALA A 207 -20.60 17.35 -7.24
C ALA A 207 -20.03 17.45 -5.81
N ALA A 208 -18.87 16.84 -5.54
CA ALA A 208 -18.18 16.97 -4.26
C ALA A 208 -17.73 18.41 -3.96
N VAL A 209 -17.31 19.17 -4.99
CA VAL A 209 -16.93 20.58 -4.86
C VAL A 209 -18.15 21.40 -4.46
N VAL A 210 -19.27 21.19 -5.16
CA VAL A 210 -20.52 21.90 -4.88
C VAL A 210 -21.01 21.55 -3.46
N HIS A 211 -20.90 20.29 -3.05
CA HIS A 211 -21.24 19.85 -1.71
C HIS A 211 -20.40 20.54 -0.63
N LYS A 212 -19.08 20.63 -0.82
CA LYS A 212 -18.19 21.37 0.11
C LYS A 212 -18.55 22.84 0.21
N MET A 213 -18.89 23.47 -0.92
CA MET A 213 -19.35 24.88 -0.90
C MET A 213 -20.61 25.05 -0.06
N VAL A 214 -21.56 24.10 -0.13
CA VAL A 214 -22.78 24.12 0.70
C VAL A 214 -22.42 24.00 2.18
N VAL A 215 -21.58 23.02 2.56
CA VAL A 215 -21.14 22.81 3.95
C VAL A 215 -20.43 24.06 4.48
N SER A 216 -19.51 24.63 3.72
CA SER A 216 -18.80 25.85 4.14
C SER A 216 -19.73 27.07 4.29
N ALA A 217 -20.77 27.15 3.48
CA ALA A 217 -21.80 28.21 3.63
C ALA A 217 -22.67 27.98 4.88
N GLU A 218 -22.99 26.74 5.22
CA GLU A 218 -23.69 26.38 6.48
C GLU A 218 -22.88 26.75 7.70
N GLU A 219 -21.57 26.45 7.71
CA GLU A 219 -20.66 26.83 8.79
C GLU A 219 -20.54 28.36 8.92
N GLY A 220 -20.43 29.05 7.77
CA GLY A 220 -20.41 30.51 7.72
C GLY A 220 -21.69 31.14 8.28
N LEU A 221 -22.86 30.60 7.92
CA LEU A 221 -24.15 31.04 8.47
C LEU A 221 -24.26 30.80 9.99
N ALA A 222 -23.78 29.64 10.45
CA ALA A 222 -23.78 29.32 11.88
C ALA A 222 -22.84 30.21 12.69
N ALA A 223 -21.75 30.71 12.10
CA ALA A 223 -20.79 31.64 12.72
C ALA A 223 -21.27 33.11 12.75
N MET A 224 -22.25 33.47 11.89
CA MET A 224 -22.81 34.84 11.81
C MET A 224 -23.81 35.09 12.94
N THR A 225 -23.32 35.29 14.15
CA THR A 225 -24.14 35.76 15.27
C THR A 225 -24.15 37.28 15.30
N GLY A 226 -25.25 37.95 14.82
CA GLY A 226 -25.58 39.32 15.19
C GLY A 226 -25.50 40.42 14.14
N ALA A 227 -25.43 40.14 12.84
CA ALA A 227 -25.55 41.16 11.78
C ALA A 227 -26.85 40.93 10.98
N GLU A 228 -27.88 41.74 11.24
CA GLU A 228 -29.22 41.56 10.65
C GLU A 228 -29.30 41.80 9.13
N ASP A 229 -28.46 42.69 8.57
CA ASP A 229 -28.59 43.12 7.16
C ASP A 229 -28.02 42.11 6.12
N ASN A 230 -27.07 41.26 6.46
CA ASN A 230 -26.49 40.28 5.52
C ASN A 230 -27.08 38.88 5.66
N HIS A 231 -27.94 38.62 6.60
CA HIS A 231 -28.42 37.30 6.94
C HIS A 231 -29.40 36.72 5.89
N GLU A 232 -30.27 37.53 5.32
CA GLU A 232 -31.25 37.09 4.30
C GLU A 232 -30.61 36.83 2.95
N GLU A 233 -29.64 37.64 2.52
CA GLU A 233 -28.88 37.38 1.27
C GLU A 233 -28.07 36.10 1.36
N THR A 234 -27.40 35.87 2.49
CA THR A 234 -26.60 34.68 2.74
C THR A 234 -27.46 33.43 2.83
N LYS A 235 -28.63 33.48 3.46
CA LYS A 235 -29.61 32.37 3.47
C LYS A 235 -30.15 32.07 2.07
N THR A 236 -30.42 33.11 1.28
CA THR A 236 -30.90 32.96 -0.08
C THR A 236 -29.82 32.28 -0.94
N LEU A 237 -28.57 32.71 -0.81
CA LEU A 237 -27.42 32.14 -1.50
C LEU A 237 -27.25 30.65 -1.10
N HIS A 238 -27.24 30.36 0.20
CA HIS A 238 -27.16 28.97 0.69
C HIS A 238 -28.30 28.10 0.15
N THR A 239 -29.55 28.58 0.19
CA THR A 239 -30.70 27.85 -0.36
C THR A 239 -30.52 27.52 -1.85
N ASN A 240 -30.00 28.45 -2.62
CA ASN A 240 -29.74 28.24 -4.05
C ASN A 240 -28.59 27.26 -4.28
N MET A 241 -27.53 27.31 -3.47
CA MET A 241 -26.42 26.35 -3.52
C MET A 241 -26.87 24.92 -3.18
N VAL A 242 -27.77 24.74 -2.19
CA VAL A 242 -28.36 23.43 -1.87
C VAL A 242 -29.16 22.89 -3.06
N LYS A 243 -30.02 23.71 -3.67
CA LYS A 243 -30.77 23.31 -4.87
C LYS A 243 -29.85 22.94 -6.03
N MET A 244 -28.78 23.71 -6.26
CA MET A 244 -27.80 23.45 -7.30
C MET A 244 -27.04 22.14 -7.05
N ARG A 245 -26.61 21.89 -5.81
CA ARG A 245 -26.00 20.61 -5.41
C ARG A 245 -26.91 19.43 -5.71
N ASP A 246 -28.15 19.48 -5.22
CA ASP A 246 -29.09 18.37 -5.36
C ASP A 246 -29.43 18.11 -6.83
N ALA A 247 -29.67 19.16 -7.62
CA ALA A 247 -29.93 19.03 -9.05
C ALA A 247 -28.73 18.44 -9.80
N PHE A 248 -27.50 18.88 -9.50
CA PHE A 248 -26.31 18.41 -10.18
C PHE A 248 -25.97 16.97 -9.80
N ASP A 249 -26.03 16.60 -8.53
CA ASP A 249 -25.80 15.24 -8.06
C ASP A 249 -26.78 14.25 -8.70
N ILE A 250 -28.09 14.55 -8.65
CA ILE A 250 -29.12 13.68 -9.24
C ILE A 250 -28.89 13.51 -10.75
N LYS A 251 -28.62 14.61 -11.48
CA LYS A 251 -28.41 14.56 -12.93
C LYS A 251 -27.11 13.80 -13.28
N ALA A 252 -26.04 13.92 -12.49
CA ALA A 252 -24.81 13.15 -12.68
C ALA A 252 -25.06 11.63 -12.52
N ARG A 253 -25.80 11.23 -11.51
CA ARG A 253 -26.20 9.82 -11.30
C ARG A 253 -27.05 9.29 -12.44
N LEU A 254 -28.04 10.05 -12.89
CA LEU A 254 -28.89 9.70 -14.04
C LEU A 254 -28.06 9.58 -15.33
N GLY A 255 -27.04 10.42 -15.52
CA GLY A 255 -26.12 10.35 -16.65
C GLY A 255 -25.29 9.06 -16.61
N ILE A 256 -24.71 8.70 -15.45
CA ILE A 256 -23.98 7.45 -15.24
C ILE A 256 -24.86 6.25 -15.60
N GLU A 257 -26.10 6.22 -15.12
CA GLU A 257 -27.06 5.16 -15.41
C GLU A 257 -27.41 5.09 -16.91
N ALA A 258 -27.71 6.23 -17.52
CA ALA A 258 -28.16 6.32 -18.92
C ALA A 258 -27.11 5.77 -19.91
N VAL A 259 -25.81 5.94 -19.63
CA VAL A 259 -24.74 5.42 -20.50
C VAL A 259 -24.16 4.09 -19.99
N GLY A 260 -24.65 3.56 -18.87
CA GLY A 260 -24.15 2.31 -18.28
C GLY A 260 -22.72 2.40 -17.77
N ALA A 261 -22.30 3.55 -17.22
CA ALA A 261 -20.90 3.81 -16.80
C ALA A 261 -20.45 3.03 -15.54
N TYR A 262 -21.29 2.16 -15.00
CA TYR A 262 -20.93 1.27 -13.88
C TYR A 262 -19.94 0.15 -14.28
N ASP A 263 -19.66 -0.02 -15.57
CA ASP A 263 -18.63 -0.93 -16.07
C ASP A 263 -17.21 -0.34 -16.04
N GLN A 264 -17.03 0.89 -15.58
CA GLN A 264 -15.76 1.60 -15.64
C GLN A 264 -14.80 1.31 -14.47
N LYS A 265 -15.21 0.53 -13.47
CA LYS A 265 -14.41 0.27 -12.27
C LYS A 265 -13.01 -0.27 -12.62
N GLU A 266 -12.94 -1.36 -13.38
CA GLU A 266 -11.68 -1.99 -13.78
C GLU A 266 -10.81 -1.05 -14.63
N TRP A 267 -11.45 -0.20 -15.45
CA TRP A 267 -10.73 0.79 -16.23
C TRP A 267 -10.07 1.85 -15.34
N PHE A 268 -10.75 2.37 -14.31
CA PHE A 268 -10.16 3.30 -13.36
C PHE A 268 -9.06 2.61 -12.51
N GLU A 269 -9.29 1.40 -12.05
CA GLU A 269 -8.29 0.60 -11.30
C GLU A 269 -7.01 0.38 -12.11
N SER A 270 -7.09 0.38 -13.44
CA SER A 270 -5.91 0.26 -14.31
C SER A 270 -4.93 1.45 -14.21
N PHE A 271 -5.34 2.56 -13.59
CA PHE A 271 -4.51 3.74 -13.36
C PHE A 271 -3.96 3.84 -11.93
N GLN A 272 -4.31 2.93 -11.04
CA GLN A 272 -3.68 2.83 -9.73
C GLN A 272 -2.25 2.29 -9.86
N ALA A 273 -1.37 2.70 -8.95
CA ALA A 273 -0.10 2.03 -8.81
C ALA A 273 -0.36 0.61 -8.30
N ARG A 274 0.17 -0.38 -9.02
CA ARG A 274 0.03 -1.78 -8.64
C ARG A 274 1.29 -2.28 -7.96
N PRO A 275 1.16 -3.25 -7.06
CA PRO A 275 2.33 -3.91 -6.51
C PRO A 275 3.22 -4.50 -7.62
N ILE A 276 4.52 -4.29 -7.50
CA ILE A 276 5.51 -4.73 -8.48
C ILE A 276 5.70 -6.25 -8.39
N ARG A 277 5.66 -6.93 -9.51
CA ARG A 277 6.03 -8.33 -9.66
C ARG A 277 7.34 -8.52 -10.41
N ASP A 278 7.51 -7.77 -11.48
CA ASP A 278 8.71 -7.76 -12.30
C ASP A 278 9.32 -6.35 -12.25
N GLU A 279 10.38 -6.20 -11.47
CA GLU A 279 11.03 -4.91 -11.27
C GLU A 279 11.59 -4.31 -12.56
N ASP A 280 12.06 -5.14 -13.49
CA ASP A 280 12.69 -4.67 -14.74
C ASP A 280 11.68 -4.04 -15.71
N THR A 281 10.44 -4.49 -15.68
CA THR A 281 9.40 -4.01 -16.59
C THR A 281 8.36 -3.11 -15.94
N GLU A 282 8.05 -3.32 -14.65
CA GLU A 282 6.97 -2.62 -13.95
C GLU A 282 7.49 -1.42 -13.12
N LEU A 283 8.71 -1.48 -12.55
CA LEU A 283 9.27 -0.40 -11.74
C LEU A 283 9.84 0.71 -12.63
N THR A 284 9.00 1.67 -12.96
CA THR A 284 9.29 2.76 -13.89
C THR A 284 9.14 4.14 -13.23
N PRO A 285 9.72 5.22 -13.80
CA PRO A 285 9.44 6.59 -13.34
C PRO A 285 7.95 6.94 -13.33
N ALA A 286 7.18 6.38 -14.26
CA ALA A 286 5.73 6.57 -14.31
C ALA A 286 5.03 5.88 -13.14
N TRP A 287 5.43 4.65 -12.81
CA TRP A 287 4.93 3.92 -11.65
C TRP A 287 5.23 4.68 -10.35
N LEU A 288 6.48 5.09 -10.15
CA LEU A 288 6.89 5.83 -8.94
C LEU A 288 6.13 7.17 -8.82
N THR A 289 5.92 7.85 -9.94
CA THR A 289 5.09 9.06 -9.98
C THR A 289 3.67 8.79 -9.48
N THR A 290 3.06 7.71 -9.95
CA THR A 290 1.69 7.32 -9.57
C THR A 290 1.61 6.95 -8.08
N ALA A 291 2.52 6.11 -7.61
CA ALA A 291 2.57 5.69 -6.21
C ALA A 291 2.73 6.86 -5.23
N LEU A 292 3.64 7.81 -5.55
CA LEU A 292 3.84 9.00 -4.72
C LEU A 292 2.65 9.97 -4.77
N LYS A 293 1.92 10.04 -5.89
CA LYS A 293 0.72 10.87 -6.02
C LYS A 293 -0.47 10.31 -5.27
N GLU A 294 -0.70 9.02 -5.33
CA GLU A 294 -1.80 8.34 -4.61
C GLU A 294 -1.80 8.65 -3.11
N ARG A 295 -0.62 8.79 -2.53
CA ARG A 295 -0.45 9.13 -1.11
C ARG A 295 -0.22 10.63 -0.85
N GLY A 296 -0.40 11.48 -1.86
CA GLY A 296 -0.29 12.94 -1.72
C GLY A 296 1.13 13.45 -1.45
N HIS A 297 2.16 12.65 -1.68
CA HIS A 297 3.55 13.04 -1.42
C HIS A 297 4.13 13.93 -2.51
N LEU A 298 3.70 13.75 -3.76
CA LEU A 298 4.28 14.46 -4.90
C LEU A 298 3.52 15.79 -5.15
N PRO A 299 4.22 16.94 -5.21
CA PRO A 299 3.57 18.22 -5.49
C PRO A 299 2.88 18.24 -6.85
N ARG A 300 1.92 19.16 -6.96
CA ARG A 300 1.16 19.38 -8.19
C ARG A 300 2.08 19.66 -9.38
N GLY A 301 1.85 18.96 -10.50
CA GLY A 301 2.60 19.14 -11.74
C GLY A 301 4.01 18.54 -11.72
N VAL A 302 4.49 18.10 -10.56
CA VAL A 302 5.77 17.39 -10.44
C VAL A 302 5.57 15.92 -10.76
N ARG A 303 6.54 15.33 -11.45
CA ARG A 303 6.62 13.89 -11.73
C ARG A 303 8.05 13.43 -11.59
N VAL A 304 8.24 12.14 -11.44
CA VAL A 304 9.56 11.51 -11.57
C VAL A 304 9.94 11.51 -13.05
N GLU A 305 11.08 12.09 -13.37
CA GLU A 305 11.63 12.18 -14.73
C GLU A 305 12.51 10.99 -15.05
N SER A 306 13.38 10.63 -14.11
CA SER A 306 14.28 9.48 -14.21
C SER A 306 14.57 8.90 -12.83
N MET A 307 14.95 7.63 -12.81
CA MET A 307 15.44 6.93 -11.63
C MET A 307 16.26 5.71 -12.08
N GLU A 308 17.10 5.23 -11.18
CA GLU A 308 17.78 3.94 -11.28
C GLU A 308 17.40 3.07 -10.08
N PHE A 309 17.53 1.75 -10.21
CA PHE A 309 17.36 0.87 -9.07
C PHE A 309 18.37 -0.28 -9.11
N LEU A 310 18.60 -0.88 -7.94
CA LEU A 310 19.41 -2.06 -7.77
C LEU A 310 18.84 -2.95 -6.67
N ASN A 311 19.07 -4.24 -6.76
CA ASN A 311 18.70 -5.18 -5.72
C ASN A 311 19.74 -5.16 -4.59
N LEU A 312 19.37 -4.67 -3.41
CA LEU A 312 20.24 -4.67 -2.21
C LEU A 312 20.45 -6.08 -1.63
N GLY A 313 19.52 -6.96 -1.92
CA GLY A 313 19.44 -8.30 -1.33
C GLY A 313 19.78 -9.43 -2.30
N GLU A 314 20.54 -9.21 -3.39
CA GLU A 314 20.86 -10.26 -4.35
C GLU A 314 21.44 -11.50 -3.64
N GLY A 315 20.69 -12.61 -3.64
CA GLY A 315 21.00 -13.82 -2.87
C GLY A 315 20.66 -13.76 -1.35
N ARG A 316 19.99 -12.70 -0.84
CA ARG A 316 19.72 -12.50 0.59
C ARG A 316 18.25 -12.62 0.99
N GLY A 317 17.31 -12.44 0.06
CA GLY A 317 15.88 -12.44 0.37
C GLY A 317 15.24 -13.79 0.11
N TYR A 318 14.81 -14.47 1.17
CA TYR A 318 14.06 -15.72 1.07
C TYR A 318 12.61 -15.46 0.61
N ALA A 319 11.86 -14.69 1.40
CA ALA A 319 10.49 -14.34 1.07
C ALA A 319 10.38 -13.04 0.26
N GLY A 320 11.30 -12.11 0.41
CA GLY A 320 11.25 -10.79 -0.21
C GLY A 320 12.56 -10.35 -0.86
N LYS A 321 12.44 -9.49 -1.87
CA LYS A 321 13.54 -8.70 -2.43
C LYS A 321 13.48 -7.28 -1.87
N THR A 322 14.64 -6.68 -1.63
CA THR A 322 14.77 -5.28 -1.24
C THR A 322 15.51 -4.53 -2.33
N LEU A 323 14.83 -3.59 -2.96
CA LEU A 323 15.36 -2.76 -4.03
C LEU A 323 15.72 -1.38 -3.46
N LYS A 324 16.87 -0.85 -3.86
CA LYS A 324 17.22 0.56 -3.68
C LYS A 324 16.88 1.28 -4.96
N ILE A 325 15.98 2.25 -4.91
CA ILE A 325 15.69 3.19 -5.98
C ILE A 325 16.54 4.43 -5.69
N PHE A 326 17.29 4.93 -6.65
CA PHE A 326 18.23 6.05 -6.45
C PHE A 326 18.34 6.92 -7.70
N ASP A 327 19.07 8.05 -7.58
CA ASP A 327 19.16 9.06 -8.63
C ASP A 327 17.79 9.52 -9.14
N VAL A 328 16.82 9.58 -8.24
CA VAL A 328 15.45 10.01 -8.58
C VAL A 328 15.47 11.50 -8.90
N LYS A 329 15.12 11.85 -10.13
CA LYS A 329 15.01 13.24 -10.59
C LYS A 329 13.55 13.61 -10.81
N TYR A 330 13.22 14.81 -10.41
CA TYR A 330 11.88 15.33 -10.50
C TYR A 330 11.81 16.49 -11.49
N THR A 331 10.70 16.64 -12.19
CA THR A 331 10.48 17.74 -13.16
C THR A 331 10.30 19.11 -12.50
N GLY A 332 10.23 19.19 -11.18
CA GLY A 332 10.04 20.43 -10.43
C GLY A 332 10.47 20.27 -8.97
N PRO A 333 10.45 21.37 -8.20
CA PRO A 333 10.86 21.37 -6.81
C PRO A 333 9.97 20.46 -5.95
N THR A 334 10.59 19.72 -5.04
CA THR A 334 9.93 18.84 -4.07
C THR A 334 10.85 18.61 -2.88
N ASP A 335 10.27 18.34 -1.71
CA ASP A 335 10.99 17.93 -0.49
C ASP A 335 11.16 16.40 -0.41
N LEU A 336 10.77 15.67 -1.46
CA LEU A 336 10.93 14.22 -1.51
C LEU A 336 12.41 13.84 -1.66
N PRO A 337 12.83 12.72 -1.08
CA PRO A 337 14.19 12.22 -1.25
C PRO A 337 14.44 11.78 -2.70
N ASP A 338 15.71 11.72 -3.07
CA ASP A 338 16.20 11.17 -4.33
C ASP A 338 16.53 9.67 -4.24
N VAL A 339 16.30 9.07 -3.06
CA VAL A 339 16.55 7.65 -2.77
C VAL A 339 15.41 7.06 -1.96
N PHE A 340 14.95 5.86 -2.36
CA PHE A 340 13.94 5.08 -1.66
C PHE A 340 14.39 3.64 -1.49
N VAL A 341 13.72 2.93 -0.59
CA VAL A 341 13.77 1.47 -0.48
C VAL A 341 12.41 0.91 -0.86
N MET A 342 12.41 -0.13 -1.68
CA MET A 342 11.21 -0.87 -2.04
C MET A 342 11.36 -2.32 -1.65
N LYS A 343 10.36 -2.87 -0.97
CA LYS A 343 10.27 -4.29 -0.64
C LYS A 343 9.18 -4.94 -1.48
N ILE A 344 9.52 -6.04 -2.13
CA ILE A 344 8.61 -6.85 -2.94
C ILE A 344 8.80 -8.34 -2.61
N PRO A 345 7.82 -9.23 -2.88
CA PRO A 345 8.01 -10.66 -2.77
C PRO A 345 9.11 -11.18 -3.70
N ASN A 346 9.79 -12.23 -3.27
CA ASN A 346 10.79 -12.90 -4.12
C ASN A 346 10.12 -13.97 -4.99
N TYR A 347 9.62 -13.58 -6.15
CA TYR A 347 8.88 -14.47 -7.06
C TYR A 347 9.71 -15.64 -7.63
N MET A 348 11.04 -15.58 -7.55
CA MET A 348 11.89 -16.72 -7.90
C MET A 348 11.57 -17.95 -7.02
N MET A 349 11.04 -17.72 -5.83
CA MET A 349 10.67 -18.78 -4.90
C MET A 349 9.45 -19.60 -5.33
N GLU A 350 8.65 -19.12 -6.28
CA GLU A 350 7.51 -19.87 -6.83
C GLU A 350 7.93 -21.14 -7.59
N SER A 351 9.18 -21.21 -8.06
CA SER A 351 9.72 -22.41 -8.71
C SER A 351 10.04 -23.55 -7.74
N ILE A 352 10.13 -23.25 -6.43
CA ILE A 352 10.51 -24.21 -5.40
C ILE A 352 9.26 -24.84 -4.80
N ASP A 353 9.25 -26.17 -4.67
CA ASP A 353 8.19 -26.88 -3.94
C ASP A 353 8.40 -26.78 -2.42
N TRP A 354 7.96 -25.66 -1.85
CA TRP A 354 8.05 -25.40 -0.42
C TRP A 354 6.96 -26.06 0.40
N GLY A 355 5.90 -26.56 -0.25
CA GLY A 355 4.65 -26.90 0.40
C GLY A 355 3.77 -25.66 0.68
N LYS A 356 2.49 -25.92 0.84
CA LYS A 356 1.41 -24.92 0.99
C LYS A 356 1.63 -23.96 2.16
N THR A 357 2.17 -24.46 3.25
CA THR A 357 2.35 -23.72 4.51
C THR A 357 3.27 -22.51 4.34
N ILE A 358 4.33 -22.62 3.53
CA ILE A 358 5.30 -21.54 3.35
C ILE A 358 4.75 -20.43 2.49
N PHE A 359 4.08 -20.79 1.38
CA PHE A 359 3.43 -19.77 0.53
C PHE A 359 2.38 -18.98 1.31
N SER A 360 1.52 -19.67 2.07
CA SER A 360 0.53 -19.02 2.94
C SER A 360 1.17 -18.14 4.00
N MET A 361 2.33 -18.53 4.53
CA MET A 361 3.08 -17.71 5.47
C MET A 361 3.64 -16.45 4.83
N CYS A 362 4.17 -16.54 3.61
CA CYS A 362 4.66 -15.39 2.87
C CYS A 362 3.52 -14.41 2.55
N ASP A 363 2.37 -14.92 2.08
CA ASP A 363 1.18 -14.13 1.81
C ASP A 363 0.72 -13.36 3.06
N LEU A 364 0.60 -14.07 4.18
CA LEU A 364 0.23 -13.47 5.45
C LEU A 364 1.28 -12.43 5.92
N GLY A 365 2.57 -12.76 5.78
CA GLY A 365 3.67 -11.90 6.21
C GLY A 365 3.67 -10.54 5.50
N PHE A 366 3.53 -10.51 4.19
CA PHE A 366 3.47 -9.25 3.45
C PHE A 366 2.25 -8.41 3.83
N ARG A 367 1.09 -9.04 4.02
CA ARG A 367 -0.11 -8.34 4.50
C ARG A 367 0.08 -7.77 5.90
N GLN A 368 0.67 -8.54 6.82
CA GLN A 368 0.92 -8.06 8.18
C GLN A 368 1.89 -6.87 8.20
N GLU A 369 2.95 -6.91 7.40
CA GLU A 369 3.89 -5.79 7.29
C GLU A 369 3.20 -4.53 6.73
N ASN A 370 2.36 -4.69 5.70
CA ASN A 370 1.56 -3.60 5.15
C ASN A 370 0.65 -2.98 6.21
N TYR A 371 -0.11 -3.79 6.93
CA TYR A 371 -0.99 -3.31 8.02
C TYR A 371 -0.22 -2.66 9.17
N PHE A 372 0.96 -3.18 9.50
CA PHE A 372 1.81 -2.58 10.52
C PHE A 372 2.17 -1.14 10.17
N TYR A 373 2.70 -0.92 8.98
CA TYR A 373 3.07 0.44 8.54
C TYR A 373 1.85 1.34 8.34
N ASP A 374 0.71 0.83 7.91
CA ASP A 374 -0.50 1.63 7.70
C ASP A 374 -1.19 2.02 9.02
N LYS A 375 -1.26 1.10 10.00
CA LYS A 375 -2.10 1.27 11.21
C LYS A 375 -1.33 1.56 12.49
N LEU A 376 -0.13 1.03 12.65
CA LEU A 376 0.62 1.12 13.91
C LEU A 376 1.79 2.10 13.88
N HIS A 377 2.25 2.51 12.70
CA HIS A 377 3.40 3.39 12.53
C HIS A 377 3.36 4.65 13.42
N ALA A 378 2.23 5.34 13.47
CA ALA A 378 2.10 6.59 14.25
C ALA A 378 2.12 6.39 15.78
N LYS A 379 1.94 5.18 16.27
CA LYS A 379 1.87 4.87 17.71
C LYS A 379 3.18 4.30 18.26
N HIS A 380 4.19 4.12 17.39
CA HIS A 380 5.44 3.48 17.80
C HIS A 380 6.34 4.38 18.62
N PRO A 381 6.93 3.87 19.73
CA PRO A 381 7.82 4.65 20.60
C PRO A 381 9.26 4.78 20.07
N ILE A 382 9.59 4.11 18.96
CA ILE A 382 10.88 4.19 18.28
C ILE A 382 10.71 4.68 16.85
N ALA A 383 11.80 5.20 16.27
CA ALA A 383 11.82 5.61 14.87
C ALA A 383 11.55 4.42 13.94
N LEU A 384 10.74 4.66 12.91
CA LEU A 384 10.48 3.73 11.82
C LEU A 384 10.76 4.43 10.50
N PRO A 385 11.15 3.72 9.43
CA PRO A 385 11.28 4.31 8.11
C PRO A 385 9.94 4.92 7.69
N LYS A 386 9.97 6.13 7.13
CA LYS A 386 8.76 6.74 6.58
C LYS A 386 8.26 5.89 5.43
N MET A 387 6.99 5.54 5.45
CA MET A 387 6.31 4.84 4.37
C MET A 387 5.77 5.86 3.36
N PHE A 388 6.04 5.64 2.07
CA PHE A 388 5.56 6.48 0.98
C PHE A 388 4.42 5.84 0.21
N TRP A 389 4.43 4.50 0.05
CA TRP A 389 3.36 3.79 -0.62
C TRP A 389 3.31 2.33 -0.19
N ILE A 390 2.12 1.79 -0.13
CA ILE A 390 1.84 0.38 0.13
C ILE A 390 0.79 -0.06 -0.88
N GLY A 391 1.00 -1.23 -1.49
CA GLY A 391 0.02 -1.88 -2.33
C GLY A 391 0.02 -3.38 -2.13
N GLU A 392 -1.16 -3.98 -2.24
CA GLU A 392 -1.35 -5.42 -2.27
C GLU A 392 -2.53 -5.77 -3.19
N GLU A 393 -2.46 -6.91 -3.82
CA GLU A 393 -3.57 -7.49 -4.57
C GLU A 393 -4.02 -8.79 -3.90
N PRO A 394 -5.32 -9.12 -3.98
CA PRO A 394 -5.81 -10.38 -3.48
C PRO A 394 -5.03 -11.55 -4.11
N ASN A 395 -4.48 -12.44 -3.29
CA ASN A 395 -3.80 -13.64 -3.77
C ASN A 395 -4.79 -14.79 -3.95
N PRO A 396 -5.18 -15.16 -5.17
CA PRO A 396 -6.18 -16.21 -5.40
C PRO A 396 -5.68 -17.63 -5.07
N SER A 397 -4.37 -17.79 -4.90
CA SER A 397 -3.73 -19.08 -4.63
C SER A 397 -2.64 -18.99 -3.57
N PRO A 398 -2.96 -18.51 -2.34
CA PRO A 398 -1.95 -18.24 -1.31
C PRO A 398 -1.20 -19.50 -0.83
N GLU A 399 -1.64 -20.70 -1.22
CA GLU A 399 -0.97 -21.96 -0.90
C GLU A 399 0.10 -22.36 -1.92
N THR A 400 0.16 -21.69 -3.07
CA THR A 400 1.01 -22.10 -4.20
C THR A 400 1.73 -20.95 -4.90
N THR A 401 1.35 -19.71 -4.60
CA THR A 401 1.93 -18.50 -5.24
C THR A 401 2.32 -17.46 -4.20
N MET A 402 3.34 -16.68 -4.53
CA MET A 402 3.72 -15.52 -3.75
C MET A 402 2.66 -14.42 -3.89
N PRO A 403 2.40 -13.63 -2.83
CA PRO A 403 1.47 -12.51 -2.89
C PRO A 403 1.97 -11.44 -3.86
N ARG A 404 1.07 -10.68 -4.46
CA ARG A 404 1.44 -9.45 -5.14
C ARG A 404 1.31 -8.29 -4.15
N ALA A 405 2.45 -7.86 -3.61
CA ALA A 405 2.54 -6.82 -2.60
C ALA A 405 3.82 -5.98 -2.79
N SER A 406 3.79 -4.73 -2.36
CA SER A 406 4.97 -3.87 -2.39
C SER A 406 4.88 -2.79 -1.32
N ILE A 407 6.01 -2.43 -0.73
CA ILE A 407 6.15 -1.32 0.21
C ILE A 407 7.25 -0.39 -0.28
N LEU A 408 6.93 0.89 -0.43
CA LEU A 408 7.89 1.95 -0.75
C LEU A 408 8.19 2.76 0.52
N MET A 409 9.44 2.78 0.94
CA MET A 409 9.87 3.37 2.21
C MET A 409 11.06 4.31 2.03
N GLU A 410 11.30 5.09 3.07
CA GLU A 410 12.53 5.85 3.27
C GLU A 410 13.73 4.92 3.42
N ILE A 411 14.88 5.33 2.86
CA ILE A 411 16.14 4.68 3.17
C ILE A 411 16.67 5.18 4.51
N VAL A 412 17.05 4.26 5.38
CA VAL A 412 17.75 4.63 6.60
C VAL A 412 19.19 5.05 6.22
N PRO A 413 19.61 6.30 6.53
CA PRO A 413 20.88 6.80 6.09
C PRO A 413 22.05 6.14 6.83
N ASP A 414 23.09 5.76 6.09
CA ASP A 414 24.32 5.13 6.62
C ASP A 414 24.05 4.10 7.74
N PRO A 415 23.21 3.08 7.48
CA PRO A 415 22.81 2.17 8.54
C PRO A 415 23.99 1.33 9.00
N GLY A 416 24.35 1.47 10.26
CA GLY A 416 25.16 0.47 10.92
C GLY A 416 24.33 -0.83 11.01
N MET A 417 24.81 -1.93 10.44
CA MET A 417 24.21 -3.25 10.57
C MET A 417 25.15 -4.18 11.31
N ILE A 418 24.58 -5.00 12.19
CA ILE A 418 25.34 -6.05 12.88
C ILE A 418 25.01 -7.38 12.23
N SER A 419 26.01 -8.02 11.64
CA SER A 419 25.85 -9.36 11.11
C SER A 419 25.58 -10.37 12.20
N GLN A 420 24.54 -11.19 12.05
CA GLN A 420 24.32 -12.30 12.95
C GLN A 420 25.47 -13.31 12.95
N ILE A 421 26.26 -13.39 11.87
CA ILE A 421 27.41 -14.27 11.77
C ILE A 421 28.53 -13.78 12.70
N GLU A 422 28.78 -12.51 12.75
CA GLU A 422 29.82 -11.89 13.57
C GLU A 422 29.43 -11.81 15.05
N GLY A 423 28.11 -11.83 15.33
CA GLY A 423 27.57 -11.66 16.66
C GLY A 423 27.42 -10.20 17.08
N THR A 424 26.89 -9.98 18.28
CA THR A 424 26.63 -8.64 18.80
C THR A 424 27.34 -8.41 20.13
N SER A 425 27.65 -7.16 20.46
CA SER A 425 28.19 -6.82 21.78
C SER A 425 27.06 -6.80 22.85
N GLU A 426 27.43 -6.94 24.12
CA GLU A 426 26.49 -6.75 25.24
C GLU A 426 25.80 -5.40 25.19
N SER A 427 26.53 -4.33 24.81
CA SER A 427 25.98 -2.97 24.71
C SER A 427 24.89 -2.88 23.63
N ASP A 428 25.16 -3.42 22.44
CA ASP A 428 24.21 -3.41 21.33
C ASP A 428 22.98 -4.28 21.65
N GLY A 429 23.23 -5.41 22.30
CA GLY A 429 22.16 -6.27 22.81
C GLY A 429 21.23 -5.55 23.80
N ARG A 430 21.78 -4.79 24.72
CA ARG A 430 21.00 -3.98 25.67
C ARG A 430 20.19 -2.88 24.94
N GLU A 431 20.81 -2.18 24.00
CA GLU A 431 20.13 -1.14 23.21
C GLU A 431 18.92 -1.72 22.46
N PHE A 432 19.11 -2.85 21.78
CA PHE A 432 18.03 -3.54 21.08
C PHE A 432 16.92 -3.98 22.02
N LEU A 433 17.27 -4.64 23.13
CA LEU A 433 16.29 -5.12 24.11
C LEU A 433 15.51 -3.98 24.77
N THR A 434 16.15 -2.82 24.98
CA THR A 434 15.47 -1.61 25.46
C THR A 434 14.45 -1.11 24.42
N ALA A 435 14.81 -1.07 23.14
CA ALA A 435 13.89 -0.66 22.07
C ALA A 435 12.70 -1.63 21.95
N LEU A 436 12.97 -2.93 21.96
CA LEU A 436 11.94 -3.97 21.89
C LEU A 436 10.98 -3.90 23.10
N ALA A 437 11.54 -3.76 24.31
CA ALA A 437 10.75 -3.63 25.53
C ALA A 437 9.82 -2.41 25.50
N LYS A 438 10.28 -1.26 24.99
CA LYS A 438 9.45 -0.07 24.84
C LYS A 438 8.28 -0.27 23.87
N ILE A 439 8.51 -0.93 22.73
CA ILE A 439 7.45 -1.27 21.77
C ILE A 439 6.42 -2.18 22.45
N GLN A 440 6.91 -3.22 23.10
CA GLN A 440 6.05 -4.23 23.73
C GLN A 440 5.28 -3.68 24.93
N ALA A 441 5.86 -2.74 25.67
CA ALA A 441 5.17 -2.06 26.76
C ALA A 441 3.95 -1.26 26.28
N VAL A 442 4.07 -0.50 25.18
CA VAL A 442 2.96 0.30 24.63
C VAL A 442 1.77 -0.57 24.22
N HIS A 443 2.03 -1.81 23.83
CA HIS A 443 1.02 -2.74 23.32
C HIS A 443 0.65 -3.84 24.32
N TRP A 444 1.09 -3.74 25.57
CA TRP A 444 0.81 -4.74 26.60
C TRP A 444 -0.68 -4.93 26.83
N ASN A 445 -1.16 -6.16 26.65
CA ASN A 445 -2.57 -6.55 26.79
C ASN A 445 -3.56 -5.61 26.06
N SER A 446 -3.17 -5.06 24.92
CA SER A 446 -3.97 -4.14 24.12
C SER A 446 -5.28 -4.79 23.64
N GLU A 447 -6.42 -4.24 24.04
CA GLU A 447 -7.74 -4.67 23.56
C GLU A 447 -7.90 -4.43 22.05
N GLU A 448 -7.31 -3.34 21.52
CA GLU A 448 -7.30 -3.02 20.08
C GLU A 448 -6.61 -4.13 19.28
N LEU A 449 -5.42 -4.56 19.71
CA LEU A 449 -4.69 -5.64 19.03
C LEU A 449 -5.32 -7.02 19.24
N ALA A 450 -5.94 -7.26 20.37
CA ALA A 450 -6.67 -8.50 20.64
C ALA A 450 -7.90 -8.66 19.72
N ALA A 451 -8.50 -7.55 19.29
CA ALA A 451 -9.66 -7.51 18.38
C ALA A 451 -9.26 -7.40 16.88
N ALA A 452 -7.98 -7.24 16.58
CA ALA A 452 -7.50 -7.05 15.20
C ALA A 452 -7.56 -8.38 14.41
N ASP A 453 -8.42 -8.46 13.42
CA ASP A 453 -8.61 -9.64 12.57
C ASP A 453 -7.46 -9.89 11.58
N TRP A 454 -6.68 -8.84 11.28
CA TRP A 454 -5.50 -8.91 10.42
C TRP A 454 -4.22 -9.39 11.15
N LEU A 455 -4.24 -9.47 12.49
CA LEU A 455 -3.09 -9.84 13.30
C LEU A 455 -3.24 -11.28 13.81
N MET A 456 -2.19 -12.09 13.67
CA MET A 456 -2.21 -13.46 14.21
C MET A 456 -2.38 -13.45 15.72
N SER A 457 -3.42 -14.12 16.21
CA SER A 457 -3.59 -14.39 17.64
C SER A 457 -2.56 -15.39 18.16
N SER A 458 -2.32 -15.41 19.47
CA SER A 458 -1.41 -16.38 20.08
C SER A 458 -1.80 -17.83 19.80
N ASP A 459 -3.09 -18.12 19.75
CA ASP A 459 -3.60 -19.48 19.49
C ASP A 459 -3.35 -19.90 18.04
N THR A 460 -3.61 -18.98 17.10
CA THR A 460 -3.37 -19.20 15.68
C THR A 460 -1.88 -19.44 15.42
N ILE A 461 -1.00 -18.58 15.98
CA ILE A 461 0.44 -18.71 15.76
C ILE A 461 1.03 -19.94 16.44
N GLY A 462 0.54 -20.34 17.61
CA GLY A 462 0.95 -21.55 18.29
C GLY A 462 0.63 -22.81 17.49
N THR A 463 -0.60 -22.91 16.98
CA THR A 463 -1.06 -24.01 16.11
C THR A 463 -0.27 -24.04 14.81
N PHE A 464 -0.05 -22.89 14.18
CA PHE A 464 0.75 -22.76 12.97
C PHE A 464 2.18 -23.26 13.16
N LYS A 465 2.88 -22.77 14.20
CA LYS A 465 4.26 -23.16 14.50
C LYS A 465 4.37 -24.66 14.79
N GLN A 466 3.42 -25.22 15.53
CA GLN A 466 3.35 -26.66 15.77
C GLN A 466 3.24 -27.46 14.47
N GLY A 467 2.37 -27.05 13.56
CA GLY A 467 2.19 -27.69 12.26
C GLY A 467 3.47 -27.67 11.41
N VAL A 468 4.17 -26.53 11.39
CA VAL A 468 5.44 -26.37 10.66
C VAL A 468 6.52 -27.31 11.20
N VAL A 469 6.67 -27.42 12.52
CA VAL A 469 7.66 -28.32 13.13
C VAL A 469 7.30 -29.78 12.85
N ALA A 470 6.02 -30.15 12.95
CA ALA A 470 5.55 -31.50 12.68
C ALA A 470 5.83 -31.91 11.20
N GLU A 471 5.69 -30.99 10.24
CA GLU A 471 6.01 -31.20 8.83
C GLU A 471 7.53 -31.31 8.61
N ALA A 472 8.32 -30.51 9.31
CA ALA A 472 9.77 -30.49 9.17
C ALA A 472 10.48 -31.73 9.76
N LEU A 473 9.98 -32.29 10.87
CA LEU A 473 10.61 -33.40 11.60
C LEU A 473 11.00 -34.61 10.73
N PRO A 474 10.13 -35.17 9.88
CA PRO A 474 10.51 -36.30 9.03
C PRO A 474 11.63 -35.95 8.05
N ARG A 475 11.65 -34.71 7.56
CA ARG A 475 12.65 -34.24 6.58
C ARG A 475 14.03 -34.05 7.23
N LEU A 476 14.10 -33.62 8.49
CA LEU A 476 15.37 -33.42 9.21
C LEU A 476 16.21 -34.69 9.25
N ARG A 477 15.59 -35.88 9.46
CA ARG A 477 16.28 -37.19 9.45
C ARG A 477 16.89 -37.54 8.10
N GLY A 478 16.39 -36.96 7.01
CA GLY A 478 16.89 -37.16 5.64
C GLY A 478 18.06 -36.26 5.26
N ILE A 479 18.51 -35.33 6.11
CA ILE A 479 19.56 -34.38 5.80
C ILE A 479 20.90 -34.85 6.39
N PRO A 480 21.86 -35.32 5.54
CA PRO A 480 23.10 -35.91 6.02
C PRO A 480 23.94 -34.96 6.87
N GLU A 481 23.99 -33.69 6.50
CA GLU A 481 24.75 -32.65 7.21
C GLU A 481 24.19 -32.41 8.62
N PHE A 482 22.87 -32.46 8.77
CA PHE A 482 22.22 -32.38 10.08
C PHE A 482 22.52 -33.62 10.93
N MET A 483 22.34 -34.81 10.37
CA MET A 483 22.57 -36.08 11.08
C MET A 483 24.04 -36.34 11.42
N ALA A 484 24.98 -35.62 10.80
CA ALA A 484 26.40 -35.65 11.17
C ALA A 484 26.75 -34.86 12.45
N LEU A 485 25.80 -34.09 13.00
CA LEU A 485 26.03 -33.35 14.25
C LEU A 485 26.00 -34.31 15.47
N GLU A 486 26.92 -34.13 16.38
CA GLU A 486 27.05 -34.99 17.59
C GLU A 486 25.76 -35.03 18.42
N TYR A 487 24.96 -33.96 18.42
CA TYR A 487 23.72 -33.82 19.19
C TYR A 487 22.44 -33.99 18.38
N ALA A 488 22.52 -34.38 17.10
CA ALA A 488 21.35 -34.47 16.22
C ALA A 488 20.24 -35.37 16.78
N GLU A 489 20.58 -36.55 17.26
CA GLU A 489 19.61 -37.49 17.80
C GLU A 489 19.00 -36.99 19.14
N GLU A 490 19.79 -36.37 20.03
CA GLU A 490 19.27 -35.78 21.25
C GLU A 490 18.31 -34.61 20.93
N PHE A 491 18.69 -33.76 19.97
CA PHE A 491 17.86 -32.66 19.55
C PHE A 491 16.54 -33.14 18.92
N LEU A 492 16.59 -34.15 18.05
CA LEU A 492 15.39 -34.75 17.45
C LEU A 492 14.45 -35.31 18.52
N ALA A 493 14.98 -36.06 19.47
CA ALA A 493 14.17 -36.62 20.54
C ALA A 493 13.49 -35.54 21.41
N LEU A 494 14.18 -34.44 21.68
CA LEU A 494 13.60 -33.28 22.38
C LEU A 494 12.53 -32.57 21.51
N LEU A 495 12.80 -32.40 20.21
CA LEU A 495 11.88 -31.73 19.33
C LEU A 495 10.62 -32.58 19.08
N GLU A 496 10.76 -33.91 18.92
CA GLU A 496 9.63 -34.84 18.84
C GLU A 496 8.74 -34.78 20.08
N ARG A 497 9.34 -34.68 21.27
CA ARG A 497 8.59 -34.51 22.54
C ARG A 497 7.94 -33.11 22.63
N ALA A 498 8.60 -32.08 22.17
CA ALA A 498 8.10 -30.69 22.23
C ALA A 498 6.98 -30.43 21.24
N THR A 499 7.07 -30.98 20.02
CA THR A 499 6.19 -30.67 18.90
C THR A 499 4.69 -30.73 19.26
N PRO A 500 4.15 -31.81 19.86
CA PRO A 500 2.73 -31.88 20.20
C PRO A 500 2.32 -30.89 21.29
N GLN A 501 3.27 -30.26 21.97
CA GLN A 501 3.03 -29.32 23.07
C GLN A 501 3.20 -27.86 22.69
N ILE A 502 3.73 -27.51 21.49
CA ILE A 502 4.07 -26.15 21.11
C ILE A 502 2.88 -25.20 21.22
N ALA A 503 1.70 -25.58 20.70
CA ALA A 503 0.50 -24.75 20.79
C ALA A 503 0.08 -24.50 22.25
N THR A 504 0.12 -25.54 23.08
CA THR A 504 -0.22 -25.45 24.51
C THR A 504 0.78 -24.59 25.26
N LEU A 505 2.09 -24.78 25.05
CA LEU A 505 3.14 -23.96 25.66
C LEU A 505 3.01 -22.48 25.28
N ASN A 506 2.68 -22.20 24.03
CA ASN A 506 2.43 -20.84 23.59
C ASN A 506 1.20 -20.21 24.26
N ALA A 507 0.10 -20.97 24.38
CA ALA A 507 -1.11 -20.53 25.07
C ALA A 507 -0.87 -20.28 26.56
N GLU A 508 -0.16 -21.19 27.25
CA GLU A 508 0.20 -21.04 28.66
C GLU A 508 1.07 -19.81 28.92
N ALA A 509 2.11 -19.56 28.10
CA ALA A 509 2.93 -18.37 28.23
C ALA A 509 2.08 -17.10 27.95
N SER A 510 1.25 -17.12 26.92
CA SER A 510 0.40 -15.98 26.53
C SER A 510 -0.73 -15.67 27.52
N ALA A 511 -1.04 -16.58 28.43
CA ALA A 511 -2.00 -16.33 29.53
C ALA A 511 -1.46 -15.36 30.59
N HIS A 512 -0.14 -15.21 30.70
CA HIS A 512 0.49 -14.27 31.64
C HIS A 512 0.62 -12.86 31.12
N GLY A 513 0.48 -12.67 29.80
CA GLY A 513 0.48 -11.38 29.12
C GLY A 513 0.76 -11.51 27.63
N LYS A 514 0.17 -10.62 26.86
CA LYS A 514 0.32 -10.54 25.40
C LYS A 514 0.72 -9.14 24.98
N THR A 515 1.49 -9.06 23.92
CA THR A 515 1.88 -7.79 23.32
C THR A 515 2.11 -7.94 21.82
N LEU A 516 2.39 -6.84 21.14
CA LEU A 516 2.87 -6.87 19.75
C LEU A 516 4.27 -7.48 19.73
N CYS A 517 4.38 -8.67 19.18
CA CYS A 517 5.65 -9.33 18.93
C CYS A 517 6.07 -9.10 17.48
N HIS A 518 7.34 -8.85 17.26
CA HIS A 518 7.93 -8.68 15.93
C HIS A 518 7.96 -10.00 15.14
N GLY A 519 8.21 -11.10 15.83
CA GLY A 519 8.25 -12.44 15.25
C GLY A 519 9.56 -12.78 14.51
N ASP A 520 10.40 -11.78 14.21
CA ASP A 520 11.75 -11.91 13.62
C ASP A 520 12.72 -10.89 14.24
N ALA A 521 12.74 -10.82 15.55
CA ALA A 521 13.55 -9.87 16.31
C ALA A 521 15.05 -10.27 16.32
N ARG A 522 15.80 -9.85 15.28
CA ARG A 522 17.23 -10.16 15.09
C ARG A 522 18.05 -8.92 14.72
N THR A 523 19.37 -8.99 14.92
CA THR A 523 20.26 -7.83 14.69
C THR A 523 20.29 -7.34 13.25
N GLU A 524 20.07 -8.21 12.26
CA GLU A 524 20.00 -7.81 10.84
C GLU A 524 18.73 -7.05 10.50
N ASN A 525 17.66 -7.18 11.33
CA ASN A 525 16.46 -6.38 11.25
C ASN A 525 16.54 -5.12 12.11
N CYS A 526 17.73 -4.80 12.60
CA CYS A 526 18.01 -3.60 13.37
C CYS A 526 19.03 -2.74 12.65
N LEU A 527 18.67 -1.50 12.41
CA LEU A 527 19.51 -0.51 11.76
C LEU A 527 19.86 0.59 12.77
N TRP A 528 21.11 1.04 12.75
CA TRP A 528 21.59 2.18 13.51
C TRP A 528 21.89 3.33 12.56
N PRO A 529 20.96 4.30 12.36
CA PRO A 529 21.13 5.43 11.45
C PRO A 529 22.41 6.22 11.74
N ASN A 530 23.01 6.80 10.71
CA ASN A 530 24.19 7.65 10.81
C ASN A 530 25.29 6.99 11.68
N GLN A 531 25.53 5.72 11.45
CA GLN A 531 26.55 4.95 12.18
C GLN A 531 26.38 5.04 13.71
N ARG A 532 25.13 4.89 14.21
CA ARG A 532 24.75 4.86 15.63
C ARG A 532 24.60 6.23 16.32
N THR A 533 24.54 7.32 15.59
CA THR A 533 24.29 8.64 16.19
C THR A 533 22.81 8.94 16.45
N GLU A 534 21.90 8.23 15.79
CA GLU A 534 20.45 8.41 15.89
C GLU A 534 19.81 7.09 16.28
N GLY A 535 19.44 6.79 17.41
CA GLY A 535 18.68 5.65 17.90
C GLY A 535 18.55 4.40 17.00
N ILE A 536 17.96 3.36 17.47
CA ILE A 536 17.76 2.12 16.69
C ILE A 536 16.47 2.19 15.86
N VAL A 537 16.50 1.66 14.63
CA VAL A 537 15.35 1.43 13.76
C VAL A 537 15.15 -0.05 13.56
N ILE A 538 13.98 -0.59 13.89
CA ILE A 538 13.62 -1.98 13.66
C ILE A 538 12.78 -2.08 12.39
N ILE A 539 13.17 -2.99 11.49
CA ILE A 539 12.56 -3.22 10.18
C ILE A 539 12.09 -4.67 10.04
N ASP A 540 11.40 -4.97 8.93
CA ASP A 540 10.95 -6.33 8.58
C ASP A 540 9.85 -6.88 9.52
N TRP A 541 8.72 -6.20 9.56
CA TRP A 541 7.58 -6.50 10.43
C TRP A 541 6.60 -7.55 9.86
N GLN A 542 7.08 -8.45 9.01
CA GLN A 542 6.22 -9.42 8.31
C GLN A 542 5.72 -10.58 9.17
N PHE A 543 6.28 -10.82 10.37
CA PHE A 543 5.86 -11.94 11.24
C PHE A 543 5.25 -11.50 12.57
N ILE A 544 4.65 -10.31 12.56
CA ILE A 544 4.03 -9.76 13.76
C ILE A 544 2.90 -10.63 14.28
N SER A 545 2.77 -10.67 15.58
CA SER A 545 1.72 -11.41 16.27
C SER A 545 1.36 -10.78 17.59
N PHE A 546 0.16 -11.06 18.09
CA PHE A 546 -0.25 -10.69 19.45
C PHE A 546 -0.07 -11.89 20.38
N ALA A 547 1.10 -12.00 20.98
CA ALA A 547 1.56 -13.15 21.73
C ALA A 547 2.36 -12.76 22.99
N ASN A 548 2.87 -13.77 23.71
CA ASN A 548 3.79 -13.50 24.82
C ASN A 548 5.09 -12.86 24.34
N PRO A 549 5.61 -11.82 25.00
CA PRO A 549 6.83 -11.11 24.59
C PRO A 549 8.07 -12.01 24.51
N MET A 550 8.11 -13.10 25.25
CA MET A 550 9.22 -14.05 25.20
C MET A 550 9.34 -14.74 23.85
N THR A 551 8.30 -14.70 23.03
CA THR A 551 8.34 -15.16 21.64
C THR A 551 9.43 -14.42 20.84
N ASP A 552 9.59 -13.12 21.03
CA ASP A 552 10.64 -12.33 20.36
C ASP A 552 12.03 -12.57 20.95
N LEU A 553 12.13 -12.73 22.28
CA LEU A 553 13.40 -13.04 22.92
C LEU A 553 13.95 -14.41 22.50
N CYS A 554 13.06 -15.33 22.18
CA CYS A 554 13.38 -16.69 21.75
C CYS A 554 13.32 -16.86 20.23
N CYS A 555 12.73 -15.91 19.51
CA CYS A 555 12.47 -16.07 18.08
C CYS A 555 13.72 -15.95 17.23
N LYS A 556 13.66 -16.67 16.14
CA LYS A 556 14.64 -16.69 15.06
C LYS A 556 13.99 -16.60 13.74
N ILE A 557 14.56 -15.95 12.81
CA ILE A 557 14.42 -16.32 11.42
C ILE A 557 15.75 -16.32 10.71
N VAL A 558 15.90 -17.40 10.01
CA VAL A 558 16.91 -17.66 9.04
C VAL A 558 16.48 -17.00 7.75
N ILE A 559 16.98 -15.85 7.45
CA ILE A 559 17.00 -15.40 6.06
C ILE A 559 18.26 -14.59 5.78
N LEU A 560 19.11 -15.23 5.03
CA LEU A 560 20.03 -14.75 4.01
C LEU A 560 20.65 -13.35 4.13
N SER A 561 21.90 -13.27 4.45
CA SER A 561 22.71 -12.16 4.05
C SER A 561 24.02 -12.60 3.38
N ARG A 562 24.37 -11.88 2.33
CA ARG A 562 25.63 -11.98 1.61
C ARG A 562 26.79 -11.64 2.55
N PHE A 563 27.71 -12.53 2.71
CA PHE A 563 29.13 -12.29 2.55
C PHE A 563 29.91 -13.56 2.83
N VAL A 564 30.14 -14.36 1.85
CA VAL A 564 31.29 -15.26 1.85
C VAL A 564 31.97 -15.21 0.49
N ALA A 565 32.65 -14.11 0.22
CA ALA A 565 33.72 -14.12 -0.75
C ALA A 565 35.09 -13.90 -0.07
N VAL A 566 35.19 -13.96 1.25
CA VAL A 566 36.50 -13.82 1.92
C VAL A 566 36.63 -14.85 3.05
N ARG A 567 37.40 -15.92 2.72
CA ARG A 567 38.08 -16.83 3.65
C ARG A 567 37.31 -18.03 4.24
N LEU A 568 37.12 -19.02 3.43
CA LEU A 568 37.20 -20.44 3.80
C LEU A 568 38.67 -20.83 4.19
N ALA A 569 39.28 -20.13 5.10
CA ALA A 569 40.67 -20.43 5.47
C ALA A 569 40.88 -20.77 6.95
N ASN A 570 39.85 -20.83 7.78
CA ASN A 570 40.03 -21.30 9.15
C ASN A 570 38.75 -21.91 9.78
N PRO A 571 38.62 -23.22 9.85
CA PRO A 571 37.39 -23.88 10.36
C PRO A 571 37.24 -23.90 11.89
N LYS A 572 38.00 -23.07 12.63
CA LYS A 572 38.05 -23.15 14.10
C LYS A 572 37.28 -22.05 14.86
N SER A 573 36.54 -21.21 14.19
CA SER A 573 35.81 -20.13 14.88
C SER A 573 34.43 -19.83 14.27
N ILE A 574 33.49 -20.77 14.33
CA ILE A 574 32.09 -20.50 14.01
C ILE A 574 31.25 -20.79 15.24
N THR A 575 30.85 -19.75 15.94
CA THR A 575 29.92 -19.81 17.07
C THR A 575 28.95 -18.64 16.97
N ILE A 576 27.64 -18.91 16.95
CA ILE A 576 26.59 -17.92 16.66
C ILE A 576 25.24 -18.24 17.33
N SER A 577 24.39 -17.29 17.71
CA SER A 577 23.22 -17.49 18.60
C SER A 577 22.00 -16.58 18.36
N ASP A 578 20.78 -16.91 18.82
CA ASP A 578 19.51 -16.13 18.75
C ASP A 578 19.56 -14.85 19.58
N PHE A 579 18.44 -13.90 19.63
CA PHE A 579 18.98 -12.64 20.07
C PHE A 579 19.85 -12.82 21.34
N ILE A 580 19.41 -13.46 22.36
CA ILE A 580 20.36 -14.02 23.32
C ILE A 580 20.92 -15.35 22.81
N GLY A 581 20.18 -16.11 22.14
CA GLY A 581 20.56 -17.36 21.56
C GLY A 581 21.10 -17.32 20.11
N THR A 582 20.99 -16.31 19.26
CA THR A 582 21.56 -16.24 17.90
C THR A 582 22.58 -15.15 17.67
N CYS A 583 22.58 -14.11 18.51
CA CYS A 583 23.51 -12.98 18.39
C CYS A 583 24.68 -13.06 19.36
N PHE A 584 24.76 -14.08 20.21
CA PHE A 584 25.84 -14.27 21.16
C PHE A 584 26.43 -15.69 21.07
N SER A 585 27.74 -15.83 21.18
CA SER A 585 28.41 -17.13 21.31
C SER A 585 27.99 -17.85 22.57
N GLU A 586 28.23 -19.16 22.67
CA GLU A 586 27.93 -19.94 23.88
C GLU A 586 28.64 -19.38 25.15
N GLU A 587 29.86 -18.87 25.00
CA GLU A 587 30.58 -18.22 26.10
C GLU A 587 29.92 -16.91 26.52
N GLU A 588 29.48 -16.11 25.53
CA GLU A 588 28.78 -14.86 25.78
C GLU A 588 27.38 -15.09 26.35
N GLN A 589 26.65 -16.12 25.89
CA GLN A 589 25.38 -16.51 26.49
C GLN A 589 25.53 -16.88 27.95
N LYS A 590 26.53 -17.69 28.28
CA LYS A 590 26.85 -18.04 29.69
C LYS A 590 27.26 -16.80 30.51
N LYS A 591 27.89 -15.82 29.89
CA LYS A 591 28.38 -14.62 30.53
C LYS A 591 27.31 -13.54 30.70
N TYR A 592 26.49 -13.31 29.69
CA TYR A 592 25.59 -12.15 29.61
C TYR A 592 24.10 -12.52 29.56
N GLY A 593 23.73 -13.78 29.26
CA GLY A 593 22.34 -14.17 28.98
C GLY A 593 21.38 -13.77 30.10
N ASP A 594 21.66 -14.16 31.34
CA ASP A 594 20.83 -13.83 32.50
C ASP A 594 20.73 -12.31 32.72
N ALA A 595 21.84 -11.59 32.51
CA ALA A 595 21.88 -10.13 32.66
C ALA A 595 21.06 -9.43 31.60
N LEU A 596 21.05 -9.93 30.35
CA LEU A 596 20.27 -9.41 29.25
C LEU A 596 18.78 -9.71 29.42
N ILE A 597 18.41 -10.91 29.82
CA ILE A 597 17.02 -11.28 30.15
C ILE A 597 16.50 -10.39 31.28
N LYS A 598 17.31 -10.20 32.33
CA LYS A 598 16.97 -9.34 33.48
C LYS A 598 16.85 -7.85 33.04
N HIS A 599 17.72 -7.39 32.15
CA HIS A 599 17.67 -6.05 31.59
C HIS A 599 16.37 -5.85 30.82
N TYR A 600 16.04 -6.75 29.90
CA TYR A 600 14.78 -6.69 29.17
C TYR A 600 13.55 -6.63 30.09
N TRP A 601 13.47 -7.49 31.08
CA TRP A 601 12.36 -7.48 32.05
C TRP A 601 12.28 -6.14 32.79
N THR A 602 13.42 -5.59 33.19
CA THR A 602 13.48 -4.30 33.87
C THR A 602 12.96 -3.18 33.00
N GLU A 603 13.37 -3.12 31.71
CA GLU A 603 12.92 -2.15 30.74
C GLU A 603 11.41 -2.29 30.45
N LEU A 604 10.92 -3.52 30.25
CA LEU A 604 9.50 -3.78 30.00
C LEU A 604 8.62 -3.31 31.17
N THR A 605 9.02 -3.66 32.41
CA THR A 605 8.22 -3.36 33.61
C THR A 605 8.37 -1.91 34.11
N SER A 606 9.33 -1.16 33.57
CA SER A 606 9.54 0.25 33.89
C SER A 606 9.07 1.19 32.76
N SER A 607 8.79 0.66 31.57
CA SER A 607 8.33 1.46 30.43
C SER A 607 6.86 1.85 30.56
N PRO A 608 6.46 3.06 30.10
CA PRO A 608 5.05 3.48 30.12
C PRO A 608 4.17 2.51 29.30
N GLY A 609 3.06 2.08 29.91
CA GLY A 609 2.13 1.13 29.30
C GLY A 609 2.48 -0.33 29.56
N GLY A 610 3.69 -0.63 30.01
CA GLY A 610 4.12 -1.99 30.35
C GLY A 610 3.52 -2.52 31.66
N PRO A 611 3.65 -3.83 31.94
CA PRO A 611 3.19 -4.42 33.16
C PRO A 611 4.01 -3.95 34.36
N SER A 612 3.41 -3.90 35.53
CA SER A 612 4.20 -3.77 36.75
C SER A 612 4.97 -5.08 37.04
N ALA A 613 6.02 -4.99 37.84
CA ALA A 613 6.77 -6.17 38.27
C ALA A 613 5.94 -7.17 39.11
N GLN A 614 4.78 -6.75 39.65
CA GLN A 614 3.83 -7.64 40.33
C GLN A 614 2.90 -8.34 39.33
N GLU A 615 2.50 -7.66 38.22
CA GLU A 615 1.64 -8.25 37.19
C GLU A 615 2.40 -9.26 36.31
N TYR A 616 3.70 -9.03 36.07
CA TYR A 616 4.55 -9.93 35.33
C TYR A 616 5.86 -10.19 36.09
N PRO A 617 5.84 -11.04 37.12
CA PRO A 617 7.02 -11.34 37.94
C PRO A 617 8.16 -11.94 37.11
N TYR A 618 9.41 -11.67 37.53
CA TYR A 618 10.59 -12.14 36.80
C TYR A 618 10.63 -13.68 36.68
N ASP A 619 10.24 -14.41 37.72
CA ASP A 619 10.21 -15.88 37.70
C ASP A 619 9.14 -16.40 36.70
N THR A 620 7.98 -15.74 36.63
CA THR A 620 6.95 -16.06 35.63
C THR A 620 7.49 -15.84 34.22
N MET A 621 8.17 -14.71 34.00
CA MET A 621 8.80 -14.42 32.72
C MET A 621 9.85 -15.45 32.33
N LEU A 622 10.67 -15.94 33.27
CA LEU A 622 11.65 -17.00 32.99
C LEU A 622 10.99 -18.32 32.60
N GLU A 623 9.87 -18.69 33.22
CA GLU A 623 9.11 -19.88 32.82
C GLU A 623 8.50 -19.71 31.43
N ASP A 624 7.98 -18.54 31.12
CA ASP A 624 7.49 -18.24 29.77
C ASP A 624 8.63 -18.26 28.74
N TYR A 625 9.82 -17.78 29.10
CA TYR A 625 11.01 -17.84 28.26
C TYR A 625 11.37 -19.30 27.92
N LYS A 626 11.36 -20.22 28.87
CA LYS A 626 11.60 -21.65 28.63
C LYS A 626 10.56 -22.26 27.69
N LYS A 627 9.27 -21.92 27.87
CA LYS A 627 8.18 -22.37 26.96
C LYS A 627 8.36 -21.83 25.55
N CYS A 628 8.66 -20.55 25.42
CA CYS A 628 8.84 -19.88 24.14
C CYS A 628 10.10 -20.37 23.39
N MET A 629 11.10 -20.91 24.03
CA MET A 629 12.22 -21.57 23.40
C MET A 629 11.76 -22.69 22.44
N TRP A 630 10.79 -23.52 22.85
CA TRP A 630 10.23 -24.56 21.98
C TRP A 630 9.31 -23.99 20.90
N VAL A 631 8.55 -22.97 21.26
CA VAL A 631 7.68 -22.25 20.31
C VAL A 631 8.49 -21.62 19.17
N SER A 632 9.72 -21.22 19.44
CA SER A 632 10.61 -20.57 18.46
C SER A 632 11.39 -21.54 17.57
N MET A 633 11.48 -22.82 17.91
CA MET A 633 12.21 -23.84 17.15
C MET A 633 11.70 -24.06 15.72
N TRP A 634 10.46 -23.65 15.42
CA TRP A 634 9.80 -23.87 14.14
C TRP A 634 10.61 -23.40 12.94
N VAL A 635 11.26 -22.23 13.05
CA VAL A 635 11.99 -21.63 11.94
C VAL A 635 13.27 -22.41 11.62
N THR A 636 14.01 -22.79 12.66
CA THR A 636 15.22 -23.60 12.47
C THR A 636 14.88 -24.95 11.85
N ALA A 637 13.84 -25.61 12.36
CA ALA A 637 13.39 -26.89 11.85
C ALA A 637 12.97 -26.77 10.37
N MET A 638 12.17 -25.76 10.05
CA MET A 638 11.72 -25.48 8.69
C MET A 638 12.89 -25.16 7.74
N GLY A 639 13.78 -24.26 8.15
CA GLY A 639 14.90 -23.82 7.32
C GLY A 639 15.79 -25.00 6.91
N ILE A 640 16.14 -25.85 7.89
CA ILE A 640 16.96 -27.06 7.63
C ILE A 640 16.18 -28.06 6.78
N ALA A 641 14.90 -28.30 7.07
CA ALA A 641 14.07 -29.24 6.33
C ALA A 641 13.91 -28.88 4.85
N ASN A 642 13.94 -27.59 4.52
CA ASN A 642 13.83 -27.12 3.14
C ASN A 642 15.17 -27.00 2.40
N LEU A 643 16.29 -27.23 3.07
CA LEU A 643 17.61 -27.15 2.46
C LEU A 643 17.75 -28.09 1.26
N GLN A 644 17.20 -29.32 1.36
CA GLN A 644 17.24 -30.26 0.26
C GLN A 644 16.41 -29.79 -0.96
N CYS A 645 15.26 -29.17 -0.73
CA CYS A 645 14.42 -28.63 -1.81
C CYS A 645 15.17 -27.55 -2.60
N ILE A 646 15.92 -26.68 -1.91
CA ILE A 646 16.74 -25.64 -2.56
C ILE A 646 17.89 -26.27 -3.35
N LYS A 647 18.56 -27.28 -2.80
CA LYS A 647 19.62 -28.02 -3.52
C LYS A 647 19.08 -28.73 -4.77
N ASP A 648 17.90 -29.33 -4.66
CA ASP A 648 17.27 -30.00 -5.80
C ASP A 648 16.86 -29.01 -6.89
N GLU A 649 16.44 -27.80 -6.50
CA GLU A 649 16.10 -26.74 -7.46
C GLU A 649 17.36 -26.17 -8.14
N ALA A 650 18.44 -25.96 -7.40
CA ALA A 650 19.74 -25.59 -7.98
C ALA A 650 20.16 -26.60 -9.08
N LYS A 651 20.01 -27.89 -8.79
CA LYS A 651 20.33 -28.95 -9.74
C LYS A 651 19.42 -28.97 -10.96
N LYS A 652 18.12 -28.69 -10.81
CA LYS A 652 17.18 -28.59 -11.96
C LYS A 652 17.51 -27.43 -12.90
N ASN A 653 18.11 -26.38 -12.37
CA ASN A 653 18.47 -25.17 -13.09
C ASN A 653 19.95 -25.15 -13.56
N GLU A 654 20.64 -26.30 -13.55
CA GLU A 654 22.06 -26.42 -13.94
C GLU A 654 22.32 -25.78 -15.30
N GLY A 655 23.33 -24.90 -15.40
CA GLY A 655 23.68 -24.19 -16.63
C GLY A 655 22.85 -22.93 -16.92
N THR A 656 21.95 -22.51 -16.02
CA THR A 656 21.16 -21.28 -16.16
C THR A 656 21.59 -20.20 -15.17
N PRO A 657 21.26 -18.91 -15.38
CA PRO A 657 21.48 -17.85 -14.37
C PRO A 657 20.80 -18.14 -13.03
N ALA A 658 19.70 -18.89 -13.02
CA ALA A 658 19.00 -19.30 -11.82
C ALA A 658 19.82 -20.26 -10.97
N GLU A 659 20.66 -21.13 -11.58
CA GLU A 659 21.55 -22.03 -10.85
C GLU A 659 22.49 -21.25 -9.91
N GLU A 660 23.13 -20.20 -10.43
CA GLU A 660 24.04 -19.38 -9.62
C GLU A 660 23.33 -18.78 -8.41
N SER A 661 22.10 -18.32 -8.61
CA SER A 661 21.27 -17.76 -7.53
C SER A 661 20.91 -18.83 -6.48
N PHE A 662 20.49 -20.04 -6.89
CA PHE A 662 20.18 -21.11 -5.95
C PHE A 662 21.42 -21.68 -5.26
N ASN A 663 22.54 -21.78 -5.94
CA ASN A 663 23.81 -22.21 -5.35
C ASN A 663 24.31 -21.18 -4.32
N GLY A 664 24.23 -19.89 -4.63
CA GLY A 664 24.51 -18.81 -3.69
C GLY A 664 23.62 -18.88 -2.46
N LEU A 665 22.32 -19.23 -2.64
CA LEU A 665 21.37 -19.46 -1.57
C LEU A 665 21.82 -20.64 -0.68
N VAL A 666 22.17 -21.77 -1.25
CA VAL A 666 22.66 -22.96 -0.53
C VAL A 666 23.94 -22.64 0.24
N GLU A 667 24.92 -22.04 -0.40
CA GLU A 667 26.22 -21.68 0.21
C GLU A 667 26.05 -20.74 1.42
N THR A 668 25.08 -19.84 1.35
CA THR A 668 24.80 -18.89 2.43
C THR A 668 23.94 -19.50 3.54
N MET A 669 22.92 -20.29 3.17
CA MET A 669 21.97 -20.83 4.14
C MET A 669 22.56 -21.96 5.00
N VAL A 670 23.35 -22.85 4.42
CA VAL A 670 23.84 -24.01 5.14
C VAL A 670 24.61 -23.64 6.41
N PRO A 671 25.66 -22.80 6.36
CA PRO A 671 26.39 -22.41 7.56
C PRO A 671 25.51 -21.69 8.59
N LEU A 672 24.60 -20.85 8.11
CA LEU A 672 23.73 -20.04 8.95
C LEU A 672 22.71 -20.89 9.70
N LEU A 673 22.02 -21.80 9.01
CA LEU A 673 21.02 -22.71 9.59
C LEU A 673 21.59 -23.63 10.64
N PHE A 674 22.76 -24.21 10.35
CA PHE A 674 23.42 -25.10 11.32
C PHE A 674 23.99 -24.33 12.51
N ALA A 675 24.51 -23.13 12.30
CA ALA A 675 24.92 -22.30 13.38
C ALA A 675 23.74 -21.97 14.31
N PHE A 676 22.59 -21.60 13.77
CA PHE A 676 21.38 -21.34 14.56
C PHE A 676 20.93 -22.54 15.35
N LEU A 677 20.91 -23.71 14.73
CA LEU A 677 20.53 -24.94 15.38
C LEU A 677 21.37 -25.19 16.65
N VAL A 678 22.71 -25.14 16.49
CA VAL A 678 23.65 -25.35 17.62
C VAL A 678 23.35 -24.42 18.76
N ARG A 679 23.11 -23.17 18.46
CA ARG A 679 22.95 -22.13 19.49
C ARG A 679 21.58 -22.19 20.15
N HIS A 680 20.52 -22.45 19.38
CA HIS A 680 19.21 -22.66 19.96
C HIS A 680 19.18 -23.88 20.90
N TYR A 681 19.81 -24.94 20.44
CA TYR A 681 19.98 -26.12 21.29
C TYR A 681 20.75 -25.80 22.57
N ASN A 682 21.87 -25.06 22.46
CA ASN A 682 22.64 -24.65 23.63
C ASN A 682 21.86 -23.68 24.53
N ALA A 683 21.15 -22.72 23.98
CA ALA A 683 20.29 -21.82 24.75
C ALA A 683 19.18 -22.57 25.50
N ALA A 684 18.54 -23.54 24.84
CA ALA A 684 17.52 -24.40 25.46
C ALA A 684 18.10 -25.23 26.59
N LYS A 685 19.32 -25.71 26.43
CA LYS A 685 20.04 -26.40 27.51
C LYS A 685 20.41 -25.49 28.68
N LEU A 686 20.96 -24.32 28.39
CA LEU A 686 21.38 -23.34 29.40
C LEU A 686 20.21 -22.87 30.28
N CYS A 687 19.03 -22.67 29.70
CA CYS A 687 17.85 -22.26 30.47
C CYS A 687 17.01 -23.45 30.99
N ASP A 688 17.47 -24.71 30.83
CA ASP A 688 16.72 -25.92 31.18
C ASP A 688 15.30 -25.96 30.60
N ALA A 689 15.17 -25.59 29.30
CA ALA A 689 13.88 -25.54 28.61
C ALA A 689 13.18 -26.92 28.56
N ALA A 690 13.91 -28.02 28.68
CA ALA A 690 13.33 -29.35 28.74
C ALA A 690 12.47 -29.60 29.98
N SER A 691 12.67 -28.84 31.08
CA SER A 691 11.91 -28.96 32.33
C SER A 691 10.43 -28.62 32.18
N VAL A 692 10.04 -27.79 31.20
CA VAL A 692 8.63 -27.41 30.95
C VAL A 692 7.89 -28.43 30.06
N LEU A 693 8.60 -29.38 29.43
CA LEU A 693 7.97 -30.41 28.61
C LEU A 693 7.37 -31.51 29.50
N ARG A 694 6.07 -31.73 29.34
CA ARG A 694 5.37 -32.78 30.05
C ARG A 694 5.93 -34.15 29.62
N SER A 695 6.06 -35.06 30.55
CA SER A 695 6.31 -36.48 30.24
C SER A 695 5.07 -37.02 29.51
N GLU A 696 5.25 -37.74 28.39
CA GLU A 696 4.15 -38.48 27.80
C GLU A 696 3.56 -39.43 28.86
N THR A 697 2.44 -39.07 29.48
CA THR A 697 1.54 -40.05 30.05
C THR A 697 0.68 -40.52 28.87
N VAL A 698 1.03 -41.69 28.34
CA VAL A 698 0.12 -42.47 27.51
C VAL A 698 -1.07 -42.82 28.42
N ASP A 699 -2.18 -42.11 28.28
CA ASP A 699 -3.51 -42.57 28.69
C ASP A 699 -4.31 -42.98 27.44
#